data_d42f3cddaff59418d9b49b7a7c943bea
#
_entry.id   d42f3cddaff59418d9b49b7a7c943bea
#
_cell.length_a   1.000
_cell.length_b   1.000
_cell.length_c   1.000
_cell.angle_alpha   90.00
_cell.angle_beta   90.00
_cell.angle_gamma   90.00
#
_symmetry.space_group_name_H-M   'P 1'
#
loop_
_entity.id
_entity.type
_entity.pdbx_description
1 polymer ?
#
loop_
_entity_poly.entity_id
_entity_poly.type
_entity_poly.pdbx_seq_one_letter_code
_entity_poly.pdbx_strand_id
1 'polypeptide(L)'
;MTTEAFEAVELFVPLLTRELKLRPDQVRNALKLLTEDNTIPFIARYRKEVTGNLDELQIGTLHDRFQYLSELEARRAQILASVKEQEKLTPELEKALRAADSKQRLEDLYLPYKPKRRTRATLAKEQGLEPLALLLQTPDTTAEQAESWLAEFNASQETAMPAEQVWQGARDLLAEAISEDVGLRERLRAWLFKEGKVTAQVTPEHKEKPGKFQDYYNFEERAARIAPHRFLAIRRGEKEKVLRMSVQTSEDEALARLRKRWEQKLAPALKEQWEAVWRDAWMRLLLPSLETDVRVKLKQQADDTSIELFAQNLRQLLLQSPGGGRVVLGLDPAFRTGTKWAVIDGTGRLLVHGVIHPIPPKAKEDEAKQTLRKLIEDHGVEIVAVGNGTASREVHQFVRNWLKEAELAVQHLVVNESGASVYSASELARKEFPDLDLTRRSAISIARRYQDPLAEFVKIDPKSIGVGQYQHDVNQTRLKQSLDRTVESCVNFVGVDLNRASGPLLRYVSGITPTLAQRIVEHRDAQGPFATRQALLEVSGMGPKTFEQAAGFLRIPDSSEPLDASAVHPERYPLVQRIAADHEVSVSELLGNESVVARVDSAKYESDEAGAFTLQDILAELRKPGRDPRADHTTVEFDESVQELSDLKPGMQLNGIVTNVTHFGAFVDIGVHQDGLAHVSELSDRFVKDPLEAVALGQQVKAWVLEVDQERRRIALSLRSDPSTPKRPPSKSGKPKRGVQKNERPEQATQRGEKTEHSEQKQVGRSERFEQKFRSGKPRTSDKRAHPKSGKFTSEKRSDTPKATGDFQTDLATLMEKFNQN
;
A
#
# COMPACT_ATOMS: atom_id res chain seq x y z
N MET A 1 26.31 10.21 17.91
CA MET A 1 25.85 8.80 18.05
C MET A 1 26.28 8.29 19.42
N THR A 2 25.35 7.81 20.24
CA THR A 2 25.70 7.16 21.51
C THR A 2 26.35 5.80 21.24
N THR A 3 27.20 5.32 22.14
CA THR A 3 27.86 4.00 22.02
C THR A 3 26.83 2.89 21.79
N GLU A 4 25.68 2.96 22.47
CA GLU A 4 24.57 2.00 22.34
C GLU A 4 23.92 2.00 20.96
N ALA A 5 23.74 3.17 20.32
CA ALA A 5 23.20 3.26 18.97
C ALA A 5 24.18 2.68 17.93
N PHE A 6 25.48 2.80 18.17
CA PHE A 6 26.51 2.19 17.32
C PHE A 6 26.51 0.67 17.44
N GLU A 7 26.45 0.14 18.65
CA GLU A 7 26.38 -1.30 18.91
C GLU A 7 25.12 -1.91 18.29
N ALA A 8 23.98 -1.23 18.40
CA ALA A 8 22.72 -1.67 17.78
C ALA A 8 22.81 -1.74 16.26
N VAL A 9 23.47 -0.77 15.62
CA VAL A 9 23.69 -0.78 14.16
C VAL A 9 24.56 -1.98 13.76
N GLU A 10 25.70 -2.19 14.40
CA GLU A 10 26.64 -3.28 14.06
C GLU A 10 26.01 -4.66 14.26
N LEU A 11 25.11 -4.82 15.23
CA LEU A 11 24.38 -6.07 15.48
C LEU A 11 23.56 -6.51 14.25
N PHE A 12 22.94 -5.57 13.55
CA PHE A 12 22.03 -5.88 12.45
C PHE A 12 22.67 -5.80 11.06
N VAL A 13 23.86 -5.22 10.90
CA VAL A 13 24.54 -5.09 9.59
C VAL A 13 24.64 -6.43 8.85
N PRO A 14 25.09 -7.57 9.45
CA PRO A 14 25.22 -8.82 8.70
C PRO A 14 23.87 -9.37 8.20
N LEU A 15 22.81 -9.21 8.99
CA LEU A 15 21.47 -9.67 8.65
C LEU A 15 20.86 -8.81 7.54
N LEU A 16 20.92 -7.49 7.68
CA LEU A 16 20.39 -6.54 6.70
C LEU A 16 21.11 -6.64 5.35
N THR A 17 22.44 -6.79 5.37
CA THR A 17 23.26 -7.05 4.18
C THR A 17 22.76 -8.27 3.40
N ARG A 18 22.51 -9.37 4.09
CA ARG A 18 22.02 -10.61 3.48
C ARG A 18 20.59 -10.49 2.95
N GLU A 19 19.70 -9.89 3.75
CA GLU A 19 18.27 -9.78 3.40
C GLU A 19 18.03 -8.81 2.25
N LEU A 20 18.66 -7.64 2.30
CA LEU A 20 18.46 -6.58 1.31
C LEU A 20 19.41 -6.65 0.12
N LYS A 21 20.38 -7.57 0.16
CA LYS A 21 21.42 -7.75 -0.89
C LYS A 21 22.23 -6.46 -1.12
N LEU A 22 22.47 -5.71 -0.06
CA LEU A 22 23.30 -4.52 -0.05
C LEU A 22 24.70 -4.88 0.45
N ARG A 23 25.69 -4.01 0.22
CA ARG A 23 27.02 -4.19 0.78
C ARG A 23 27.04 -3.78 2.27
N PRO A 24 27.92 -4.38 3.09
CA PRO A 24 27.98 -4.05 4.53
C PRO A 24 28.28 -2.57 4.81
N ASP A 25 29.16 -1.96 4.00
CA ASP A 25 29.49 -0.54 4.08
C ASP A 25 28.28 0.35 3.77
N GLN A 26 27.49 0.02 2.75
CA GLN A 26 26.25 0.73 2.41
C GLN A 26 25.24 0.70 3.57
N VAL A 27 25.02 -0.48 4.14
CA VAL A 27 24.11 -0.66 5.28
C VAL A 27 24.57 0.15 6.48
N ARG A 28 25.86 0.01 6.86
CA ARG A 28 26.44 0.72 8.01
C ARG A 28 26.33 2.23 7.88
N ASN A 29 26.78 2.75 6.73
CA ASN A 29 26.83 4.19 6.50
C ASN A 29 25.42 4.80 6.41
N ALA A 30 24.48 4.15 5.73
CA ALA A 30 23.11 4.63 5.66
C ALA A 30 22.42 4.61 7.03
N LEU A 31 22.60 3.56 7.83
CA LEU A 31 22.06 3.51 9.20
C LEU A 31 22.70 4.56 10.10
N LYS A 32 24.00 4.80 9.96
CA LYS A 32 24.68 5.88 10.69
C LYS A 32 24.05 7.23 10.38
N LEU A 33 23.88 7.57 9.11
CA LEU A 33 23.23 8.83 8.71
C LEU A 33 21.80 8.94 9.23
N LEU A 34 21.00 7.86 9.17
CA LEU A 34 19.64 7.82 9.70
C LEU A 34 19.58 8.01 11.22
N THR A 35 20.52 7.42 11.98
CA THR A 35 20.62 7.59 13.43
C THR A 35 21.17 8.96 13.85
N GLU A 36 21.73 9.70 12.92
CA GLU A 36 22.12 11.11 13.06
C GLU A 36 20.99 12.07 12.63
N ASP A 37 19.73 11.59 12.54
CA ASP A 37 18.53 12.34 12.16
C ASP A 37 18.62 12.98 10.76
N ASN A 38 19.36 12.38 9.83
CA ASN A 38 19.29 12.78 8.44
C ASN A 38 18.05 12.17 7.78
N THR A 39 17.36 12.96 6.97
CA THR A 39 16.16 12.53 6.26
C THR A 39 16.51 11.64 5.06
N ILE A 40 15.60 10.76 4.67
CA ILE A 40 15.79 9.84 3.54
C ILE A 40 16.06 10.60 2.23
N PRO A 41 15.28 11.66 1.86
CA PRO A 41 15.54 12.41 0.63
C PRO A 41 16.93 13.08 0.62
N PHE A 42 17.37 13.64 1.75
CA PHE A 42 18.69 14.25 1.87
C PHE A 42 19.82 13.24 1.67
N ILE A 43 19.72 12.08 2.33
CA ILE A 43 20.72 11.01 2.20
C ILE A 43 20.79 10.54 0.74
N ALA A 44 19.65 10.25 0.12
CA ALA A 44 19.58 9.75 -1.25
C ALA A 44 20.10 10.74 -2.29
N ARG A 45 19.93 12.05 -2.05
CA ARG A 45 20.30 13.08 -3.00
C ARG A 45 21.75 13.60 -2.78
N TYR A 46 22.12 13.88 -1.53
CA TYR A 46 23.34 14.63 -1.20
C TYR A 46 24.41 13.83 -0.44
N ARG A 47 24.19 12.54 -0.16
CA ARG A 47 25.15 11.66 0.53
C ARG A 47 25.38 10.34 -0.24
N LYS A 48 25.34 10.42 -1.59
CA LYS A 48 25.45 9.27 -2.50
C LYS A 48 26.78 8.54 -2.36
N GLU A 49 27.88 9.24 -2.25
CA GLU A 49 29.22 8.66 -2.06
C GLU A 49 29.30 7.85 -0.76
N VAL A 50 28.79 8.43 0.32
CA VAL A 50 28.81 7.79 1.65
C VAL A 50 27.99 6.50 1.66
N THR A 51 26.85 6.49 0.98
CA THR A 51 25.93 5.33 0.92
C THR A 51 26.22 4.40 -0.26
N GLY A 52 27.18 4.75 -1.13
CA GLY A 52 27.44 3.99 -2.36
C GLY A 52 26.25 3.99 -3.32
N ASN A 53 25.61 5.17 -3.48
CA ASN A 53 24.50 5.45 -4.39
C ASN A 53 23.20 4.66 -4.09
N LEU A 54 22.84 4.52 -2.81
CA LEU A 54 21.52 4.02 -2.44
C LEU A 54 20.43 5.04 -2.78
N ASP A 55 19.35 4.55 -3.38
CA ASP A 55 18.16 5.35 -3.66
C ASP A 55 17.22 5.48 -2.46
N GLU A 56 16.20 6.35 -2.56
CA GLU A 56 15.22 6.59 -1.50
C GLU A 56 14.45 5.33 -1.10
N LEU A 57 14.15 4.44 -2.05
CA LEU A 57 13.42 3.20 -1.79
C LEU A 57 14.28 2.22 -0.99
N GLN A 58 15.56 2.09 -1.37
CA GLN A 58 16.52 1.23 -0.68
C GLN A 58 16.76 1.71 0.75
N ILE A 59 16.98 3.02 0.93
CA ILE A 59 17.18 3.63 2.25
C ILE A 59 15.91 3.50 3.11
N GLY A 60 14.74 3.74 2.54
CA GLY A 60 13.46 3.57 3.23
C GLY A 60 13.21 2.13 3.68
N THR A 61 13.48 1.17 2.79
CA THR A 61 13.37 -0.27 3.11
C THR A 61 14.36 -0.68 4.20
N LEU A 62 15.59 -0.19 4.14
CA LEU A 62 16.61 -0.40 5.16
C LEU A 62 16.16 0.15 6.52
N HIS A 63 15.65 1.37 6.55
CA HIS A 63 15.13 2.01 7.75
C HIS A 63 13.97 1.22 8.38
N ASP A 64 12.97 0.83 7.59
CA ASP A 64 11.82 0.07 8.08
C ASP A 64 12.24 -1.30 8.61
N ARG A 65 13.19 -1.95 7.94
CA ARG A 65 13.69 -3.25 8.39
C ARG A 65 14.51 -3.14 9.66
N PHE A 66 15.32 -2.11 9.79
CA PHE A 66 16.07 -1.80 11.01
C PHE A 66 15.13 -1.54 12.19
N GLN A 67 14.07 -0.76 12.00
CA GLN A 67 13.05 -0.55 13.04
C GLN A 67 12.41 -1.88 13.48
N TYR A 68 12.00 -2.71 12.52
CA TYR A 68 11.43 -4.02 12.83
C TYR A 68 12.37 -4.89 13.66
N LEU A 69 13.66 -4.93 13.31
CA LEU A 69 14.67 -5.71 14.03
C LEU A 69 14.91 -5.14 15.43
N SER A 70 14.92 -3.83 15.58
CA SER A 70 15.03 -3.17 16.89
C SER A 70 13.85 -3.50 17.81
N GLU A 71 12.62 -3.48 17.28
CA GLU A 71 11.43 -3.90 18.02
C GLU A 71 11.45 -5.41 18.36
N LEU A 72 11.99 -6.25 17.46
CA LEU A 72 12.15 -7.69 17.69
C LEU A 72 13.13 -7.93 18.83
N GLU A 73 14.25 -7.20 18.86
CA GLU A 73 15.26 -7.32 19.92
C GLU A 73 14.72 -6.84 21.27
N ALA A 74 14.04 -5.70 21.29
CA ALA A 74 13.37 -5.21 22.50
C ALA A 74 12.36 -6.25 23.05
N ARG A 75 11.57 -6.86 22.16
CA ARG A 75 10.63 -7.92 22.54
C ARG A 75 11.35 -9.18 23.04
N ARG A 76 12.47 -9.55 22.41
CA ARG A 76 13.30 -10.68 22.85
C ARG A 76 13.84 -10.47 24.26
N ALA A 77 14.35 -9.28 24.55
CA ALA A 77 14.83 -8.93 25.88
C ALA A 77 13.73 -9.04 26.95
N GLN A 78 12.52 -8.55 26.66
CA GLN A 78 11.37 -8.69 27.56
C GLN A 78 11.02 -10.16 27.84
N ILE A 79 11.02 -11.00 26.79
CA ILE A 79 10.70 -12.43 26.94
C ILE A 79 11.78 -13.14 27.74
N LEU A 80 13.06 -12.89 27.44
CA LEU A 80 14.18 -13.46 28.20
C LEU A 80 14.10 -13.09 29.68
N ALA A 81 13.82 -11.83 30.01
CA ALA A 81 13.63 -11.38 31.37
C ALA A 81 12.46 -12.09 32.05
N SER A 82 11.29 -12.19 31.40
CA SER A 82 10.11 -12.85 31.95
C SER A 82 10.31 -14.34 32.19
N VAL A 83 11.00 -15.06 31.28
CA VAL A 83 11.27 -16.48 31.44
C VAL A 83 12.33 -16.73 32.53
N LYS A 84 13.31 -15.84 32.65
CA LYS A 84 14.33 -15.87 33.72
C LYS A 84 13.70 -15.63 35.07
N GLU A 85 12.79 -14.68 35.22
CA GLU A 85 12.04 -14.42 36.45
C GLU A 85 11.21 -15.63 36.90
N GLN A 86 10.73 -16.43 35.95
CA GLN A 86 10.01 -17.69 36.22
C GLN A 86 10.94 -18.87 36.55
N GLU A 87 12.27 -18.68 36.60
CA GLU A 87 13.29 -19.72 36.81
C GLU A 87 13.23 -20.86 35.78
N LYS A 88 12.70 -20.58 34.56
CA LYS A 88 12.50 -21.60 33.51
C LYS A 88 13.44 -21.42 32.31
N LEU A 89 14.39 -20.50 32.39
CA LEU A 89 15.32 -20.23 31.28
C LEU A 89 16.43 -21.30 31.25
N THR A 90 16.30 -22.27 30.34
CA THR A 90 17.36 -23.23 30.07
C THR A 90 18.33 -22.68 28.99
N PRO A 91 19.59 -23.20 28.95
CA PRO A 91 20.56 -22.78 27.89
C PRO A 91 20.04 -23.02 26.47
N GLU A 92 19.31 -24.12 26.24
CA GLU A 92 18.72 -24.48 24.95
C GLU A 92 17.62 -23.47 24.54
N LEU A 93 16.75 -23.10 25.49
CA LEU A 93 15.69 -22.12 25.27
C LEU A 93 16.26 -20.74 25.02
N GLU A 94 17.26 -20.31 25.79
CA GLU A 94 17.94 -19.05 25.57
C GLU A 94 18.56 -19.00 24.18
N LYS A 95 19.27 -20.05 23.77
CA LYS A 95 19.82 -20.16 22.42
C LYS A 95 18.74 -20.10 21.35
N ALA A 96 17.61 -20.77 21.53
CA ALA A 96 16.49 -20.75 20.60
C ALA A 96 15.83 -19.37 20.51
N LEU A 97 15.62 -18.68 21.65
CA LEU A 97 15.07 -17.32 21.70
C LEU A 97 15.99 -16.30 21.02
N ARG A 98 17.32 -16.43 21.26
CA ARG A 98 18.32 -15.56 20.59
C ARG A 98 18.41 -15.81 19.09
N ALA A 99 18.19 -17.06 18.64
CA ALA A 99 18.20 -17.43 17.22
C ALA A 99 16.89 -17.13 16.48
N ALA A 100 15.83 -16.72 17.18
CA ALA A 100 14.54 -16.42 16.55
C ALA A 100 14.65 -15.20 15.62
N ASP A 101 14.30 -15.37 14.35
CA ASP A 101 14.43 -14.38 13.27
C ASP A 101 13.14 -13.58 13.02
N SER A 102 12.06 -13.92 13.70
CA SER A 102 10.75 -13.30 13.54
C SER A 102 9.97 -13.20 14.84
N LYS A 103 9.11 -12.19 14.94
CA LYS A 103 8.20 -12.04 16.09
C LYS A 103 7.34 -13.29 16.29
N GLN A 104 6.88 -13.91 15.20
CA GLN A 104 6.06 -15.13 15.26
C GLN A 104 6.81 -16.28 15.92
N ARG A 105 8.05 -16.56 15.50
CA ARG A 105 8.86 -17.63 16.09
C ARG A 105 9.19 -17.34 17.55
N LEU A 106 9.46 -16.07 17.86
CA LEU A 106 9.74 -15.63 19.23
C LEU A 106 8.54 -15.85 20.15
N GLU A 107 7.31 -15.51 19.70
CA GLU A 107 6.08 -15.72 20.44
C GLU A 107 5.72 -17.22 20.55
N ASP A 108 5.99 -18.04 19.53
CA ASP A 108 5.78 -19.48 19.60
C ASP A 108 6.71 -20.12 20.66
N LEU A 109 7.97 -19.69 20.75
CA LEU A 109 8.92 -20.15 21.80
C LEU A 109 8.49 -19.70 23.19
N TYR A 110 7.88 -18.54 23.32
CA TYR A 110 7.38 -18.00 24.58
C TYR A 110 6.04 -18.58 25.02
N LEU A 111 5.27 -19.19 24.08
CA LEU A 111 3.90 -19.66 24.33
C LEU A 111 3.74 -20.54 25.58
N PRO A 112 4.63 -21.53 25.87
CA PRO A 112 4.55 -22.36 27.09
C PRO A 112 4.76 -21.57 28.39
N TYR A 113 5.49 -20.46 28.33
CA TYR A 113 5.91 -19.63 29.49
C TYR A 113 5.03 -18.38 29.67
N LYS A 114 4.19 -18.09 28.71
CA LYS A 114 3.30 -16.92 28.75
C LYS A 114 2.27 -17.11 29.86
N PRO A 115 2.07 -16.13 30.77
CA PRO A 115 1.02 -16.17 31.75
C PRO A 115 -0.35 -16.45 31.11
N LYS A 116 -0.94 -17.58 31.47
CA LYS A 116 -2.22 -18.04 30.95
C LYS A 116 -3.31 -17.88 32.00
N ARG A 117 -4.56 -17.71 31.52
CA ARG A 117 -5.71 -17.97 32.38
C ARG A 117 -5.76 -19.47 32.71
N ARG A 118 -6.40 -19.83 33.82
CA ARG A 118 -6.58 -21.23 34.23
C ARG A 118 -7.19 -22.04 33.08
N THR A 119 -6.39 -22.95 32.50
CA THR A 119 -6.78 -23.82 31.38
C THR A 119 -7.32 -25.14 31.89
N ARG A 120 -7.93 -25.96 31.00
CA ARG A 120 -8.33 -27.32 31.34
C ARG A 120 -7.11 -28.18 31.78
N ALA A 121 -6.00 -28.03 31.08
CA ALA A 121 -4.74 -28.72 31.43
C ALA A 121 -4.19 -28.23 32.77
N THR A 122 -4.28 -26.95 33.11
CA THR A 122 -3.91 -26.46 34.45
C THR A 122 -4.75 -27.10 35.53
N LEU A 123 -6.07 -27.22 35.31
CA LEU A 123 -6.96 -27.92 36.24
C LEU A 123 -6.60 -29.39 36.39
N ALA A 124 -6.35 -30.07 35.26
CA ALA A 124 -5.94 -31.47 35.28
C ALA A 124 -4.59 -31.70 36.03
N LYS A 125 -3.66 -30.74 35.89
CA LYS A 125 -2.38 -30.75 36.62
C LYS A 125 -2.60 -30.54 38.11
N GLU A 126 -3.43 -29.59 38.51
CA GLU A 126 -3.79 -29.36 39.93
C GLU A 126 -4.48 -30.58 40.55
N GLN A 127 -5.20 -31.36 39.76
CA GLN A 127 -5.84 -32.61 40.14
C GLN A 127 -4.86 -33.81 40.22
N GLY A 128 -3.59 -33.63 39.81
CA GLY A 128 -2.58 -34.70 39.88
C GLY A 128 -2.65 -35.72 38.74
N LEU A 129 -3.20 -35.38 37.59
CA LEU A 129 -3.39 -36.28 36.45
C LEU A 129 -2.18 -36.36 35.49
N GLU A 130 -1.06 -35.69 35.80
CA GLU A 130 0.19 -35.76 35.02
C GLU A 130 0.74 -37.16 34.84
N PRO A 131 0.74 -38.08 35.90
CA PRO A 131 1.27 -39.43 35.73
C PRO A 131 0.50 -40.25 34.69
N LEU A 132 -0.83 -40.10 34.59
CA LEU A 132 -1.63 -40.76 33.54
C LEU A 132 -1.26 -40.25 32.14
N ALA A 133 -1.02 -38.96 32.02
CA ALA A 133 -0.56 -38.40 30.77
C ALA A 133 0.84 -38.90 30.37
N LEU A 134 1.72 -39.17 31.34
CA LEU A 134 3.03 -39.79 31.11
C LEU A 134 2.90 -41.25 30.68
N LEU A 135 1.99 -42.03 31.28
CA LEU A 135 1.70 -43.42 30.87
C LEU A 135 1.27 -43.47 29.39
N LEU A 136 0.41 -42.52 28.94
CA LEU A 136 0.04 -42.42 27.53
C LEU A 136 1.24 -42.18 26.60
N GLN A 137 2.28 -41.48 27.06
CA GLN A 137 3.49 -41.19 26.29
C GLN A 137 4.56 -42.30 26.36
N THR A 138 4.37 -43.27 27.23
CA THR A 138 5.36 -44.36 27.40
C THR A 138 5.00 -45.52 26.46
N PRO A 139 5.83 -45.84 25.44
CA PRO A 139 5.49 -46.80 24.38
C PRO A 139 5.09 -48.20 24.90
N ASP A 140 5.69 -48.63 26.00
CA ASP A 140 5.50 -50.00 26.56
C ASP A 140 4.32 -50.09 27.54
N THR A 141 3.55 -48.99 27.70
CA THR A 141 2.40 -48.99 28.62
C THR A 141 1.27 -49.88 28.10
N THR A 142 0.80 -50.81 28.89
CA THR A 142 -0.38 -51.61 28.60
C THR A 142 -1.66 -50.94 29.09
N ALA A 143 -2.81 -51.39 28.55
CA ALA A 143 -4.11 -50.90 29.00
C ALA A 143 -4.35 -51.20 30.48
N GLU A 144 -3.97 -52.38 30.92
CA GLU A 144 -4.08 -52.83 32.32
C GLU A 144 -3.30 -51.96 33.31
N GLN A 145 -2.09 -51.51 32.94
CA GLN A 145 -1.31 -50.57 33.75
C GLN A 145 -1.99 -49.22 33.89
N ALA A 146 -2.60 -48.70 32.83
CA ALA A 146 -3.33 -47.43 32.89
C ALA A 146 -4.63 -47.56 33.72
N GLU A 147 -5.31 -48.69 33.62
CA GLU A 147 -6.51 -48.98 34.43
C GLU A 147 -6.16 -49.18 35.91
N SER A 148 -5.05 -49.90 36.22
CA SER A 148 -4.56 -50.06 37.58
C SER A 148 -4.23 -48.69 38.21
N TRP A 149 -3.52 -47.84 37.47
CA TRP A 149 -3.23 -46.48 37.94
C TRP A 149 -4.52 -45.69 38.23
N LEU A 150 -5.52 -45.82 37.35
CA LEU A 150 -6.80 -45.11 37.49
C LEU A 150 -7.56 -45.58 38.76
N ALA A 151 -7.53 -46.89 39.03
CA ALA A 151 -8.13 -47.45 40.23
C ALA A 151 -7.41 -46.97 41.52
N GLU A 152 -6.08 -47.01 41.54
CA GLU A 152 -5.24 -46.52 42.64
C GLU A 152 -5.43 -45.02 42.87
N PHE A 153 -5.46 -44.23 41.80
CA PHE A 153 -5.73 -42.79 41.86
C PHE A 153 -7.09 -42.49 42.50
N ASN A 154 -8.17 -43.14 42.03
CA ASN A 154 -9.50 -42.94 42.60
C ASN A 154 -9.60 -43.42 44.07
N ALA A 155 -8.87 -44.46 44.42
CA ALA A 155 -8.82 -44.95 45.83
C ALA A 155 -8.10 -43.94 46.75
N SER A 156 -7.21 -43.12 46.24
CA SER A 156 -6.48 -42.10 47.00
C SER A 156 -7.26 -40.77 47.14
N GLN A 157 -8.36 -40.58 46.41
CA GLN A 157 -9.15 -39.36 46.46
C GLN A 157 -10.25 -39.43 47.52
N GLU A 158 -10.55 -38.33 48.19
CA GLU A 158 -11.71 -38.23 49.11
C GLU A 158 -13.06 -38.45 48.38
N THR A 159 -13.12 -38.08 47.12
CA THR A 159 -14.29 -38.31 46.28
C THR A 159 -13.81 -38.86 44.93
N ALA A 160 -14.24 -40.09 44.61
CA ALA A 160 -13.87 -40.73 43.33
C ALA A 160 -14.35 -39.92 42.12
N MET A 161 -13.47 -39.69 41.21
CA MET A 161 -13.80 -39.04 39.94
C MET A 161 -14.27 -40.08 38.91
N PRO A 162 -15.27 -39.74 38.07
CA PRO A 162 -15.63 -40.59 36.92
C PRO A 162 -14.40 -40.87 36.04
N ALA A 163 -14.20 -42.15 35.66
CA ALA A 163 -13.05 -42.55 34.86
C ALA A 163 -12.87 -41.73 33.60
N GLU A 164 -13.96 -41.37 32.92
CA GLU A 164 -13.91 -40.51 31.73
C GLU A 164 -13.40 -39.09 32.03
N GLN A 165 -13.67 -38.53 33.19
CA GLN A 165 -13.12 -37.20 33.57
C GLN A 165 -11.61 -37.29 33.85
N VAL A 166 -11.15 -38.38 34.44
CA VAL A 166 -9.70 -38.60 34.66
C VAL A 166 -8.97 -38.74 33.32
N TRP A 167 -9.52 -39.56 32.41
CA TRP A 167 -9.00 -39.69 31.06
C TRP A 167 -9.05 -38.35 30.31
N GLN A 168 -10.14 -37.60 30.44
CA GLN A 168 -10.25 -36.27 29.78
C GLN A 168 -9.18 -35.32 30.31
N GLY A 169 -8.87 -35.29 31.59
CA GLY A 169 -7.79 -34.46 32.14
C GLY A 169 -6.43 -34.85 31.59
N ALA A 170 -6.11 -36.14 31.47
CA ALA A 170 -4.87 -36.61 30.85
C ALA A 170 -4.80 -36.21 29.37
N ARG A 171 -5.92 -36.34 28.64
CA ARG A 171 -6.01 -35.88 27.24
C ARG A 171 -5.81 -34.37 27.11
N ASP A 172 -6.39 -33.55 28.00
CA ASP A 172 -6.25 -32.11 28.01
C ASP A 172 -4.79 -31.68 28.23
N LEU A 173 -4.06 -32.37 29.11
CA LEU A 173 -2.61 -32.13 29.32
C LEU A 173 -1.81 -32.39 28.03
N LEU A 174 -2.05 -33.54 27.39
CA LEU A 174 -1.36 -33.91 26.16
C LEU A 174 -1.72 -33.02 25.00
N ALA A 175 -2.98 -32.66 24.86
CA ALA A 175 -3.44 -31.73 23.80
C ALA A 175 -2.78 -30.36 23.94
N GLU A 176 -2.64 -29.82 25.15
CA GLU A 176 -1.92 -28.56 25.40
C GLU A 176 -0.45 -28.68 25.03
N ALA A 177 0.24 -29.75 25.50
CA ALA A 177 1.65 -30.01 25.19
C ALA A 177 1.90 -30.10 23.65
N ILE A 178 1.00 -30.77 22.91
CA ILE A 178 1.06 -30.86 21.46
C ILE A 178 0.86 -29.49 20.83
N SER A 179 -0.07 -28.72 21.36
CA SER A 179 -0.38 -27.37 20.80
C SER A 179 0.75 -26.37 21.00
N GLU A 180 1.66 -26.63 21.93
CA GLU A 180 2.81 -25.79 22.25
C GLU A 180 4.10 -26.22 21.56
N ASP A 181 4.13 -27.38 20.86
CA ASP A 181 5.31 -27.78 20.06
C ASP A 181 5.58 -26.77 18.95
N VAL A 182 6.64 -25.97 19.14
CA VAL A 182 7.03 -24.88 18.21
C VAL A 182 7.25 -25.39 16.80
N GLY A 183 7.99 -26.52 16.67
CA GLY A 183 8.31 -27.07 15.36
C GLY A 183 7.09 -27.66 14.64
N LEU A 184 6.11 -28.16 15.40
CA LEU A 184 4.83 -28.61 14.85
C LEU A 184 3.99 -27.41 14.39
N ARG A 185 3.87 -26.37 15.20
CA ARG A 185 3.15 -25.13 14.86
C ARG A 185 3.70 -24.51 13.59
N GLU A 186 5.01 -24.36 13.46
CA GLU A 186 5.65 -23.82 12.25
C GLU A 186 5.27 -24.62 11.01
N ARG A 187 5.36 -25.96 11.06
CA ARG A 187 5.03 -26.83 9.92
C ARG A 187 3.56 -26.80 9.58
N LEU A 188 2.67 -26.86 10.57
CA LEU A 188 1.22 -26.84 10.36
C LEU A 188 0.78 -25.46 9.83
N ARG A 189 1.33 -24.36 10.35
CA ARG A 189 1.07 -23.00 9.85
C ARG A 189 1.49 -22.85 8.40
N ALA A 190 2.69 -23.32 8.04
CA ALA A 190 3.19 -23.28 6.69
C ALA A 190 2.33 -24.13 5.74
N TRP A 191 1.90 -25.31 6.20
CA TRP A 191 1.00 -26.16 5.44
C TRP A 191 -0.39 -25.54 5.28
N LEU A 192 -1.00 -25.02 6.36
CA LEU A 192 -2.30 -24.38 6.31
C LEU A 192 -2.29 -23.14 5.41
N PHE A 193 -1.21 -22.36 5.41
CA PHE A 193 -1.04 -21.24 4.49
C PHE A 193 -0.95 -21.70 3.02
N LYS A 194 -0.23 -22.80 2.76
CA LYS A 194 0.01 -23.30 1.40
C LYS A 194 -1.19 -24.00 0.79
N GLU A 195 -1.82 -24.90 1.56
CA GLU A 195 -2.87 -25.80 1.07
C GLU A 195 -4.26 -25.48 1.59
N GLY A 196 -4.35 -24.71 2.69
CA GLY A 196 -5.62 -24.27 3.26
C GLY A 196 -6.39 -23.38 2.29
N LYS A 197 -7.71 -23.43 2.38
CA LYS A 197 -8.64 -22.69 1.54
C LYS A 197 -9.32 -21.60 2.35
N VAL A 198 -9.16 -20.35 1.90
CA VAL A 198 -10.00 -19.25 2.37
C VAL A 198 -11.39 -19.46 1.85
N THR A 199 -12.35 -19.60 2.75
CA THR A 199 -13.77 -19.72 2.40
C THR A 199 -14.51 -18.49 2.91
N ALA A 200 -15.49 -18.04 2.14
CA ALA A 200 -16.42 -17.02 2.59
C ALA A 200 -17.85 -17.48 2.30
N GLN A 201 -18.71 -17.31 3.26
CA GLN A 201 -20.14 -17.66 3.15
C GLN A 201 -20.98 -16.48 3.60
N VAL A 202 -22.09 -16.27 2.92
CA VAL A 202 -23.08 -15.26 3.30
C VAL A 202 -23.76 -15.62 4.61
N THR A 203 -23.96 -14.64 5.48
CA THR A 203 -24.73 -14.84 6.71
C THR A 203 -26.22 -15.07 6.40
N PRO A 204 -26.95 -15.84 7.22
CA PRO A 204 -28.36 -16.16 6.95
C PRO A 204 -29.24 -14.94 6.69
N GLU A 205 -28.95 -13.82 7.38
CA GLU A 205 -29.72 -12.57 7.28
C GLU A 205 -29.63 -11.87 5.92
N HIS A 206 -28.55 -12.17 5.16
CA HIS A 206 -28.25 -11.53 3.88
C HIS A 206 -28.39 -12.47 2.67
N LYS A 207 -28.77 -13.73 2.88
CA LYS A 207 -28.77 -14.77 1.86
C LYS A 207 -29.70 -14.46 0.67
N GLU A 208 -30.82 -13.81 0.93
CA GLU A 208 -31.86 -13.48 -0.07
C GLU A 208 -31.68 -12.06 -0.65
N LYS A 209 -30.70 -11.29 -0.16
CA LYS A 209 -30.47 -9.91 -0.58
C LYS A 209 -29.24 -9.83 -1.46
N PRO A 210 -29.38 -9.59 -2.78
CA PRO A 210 -28.23 -9.31 -3.62
C PRO A 210 -27.53 -8.04 -3.12
N GLY A 211 -26.20 -8.04 -3.08
CA GLY A 211 -25.43 -6.92 -2.57
C GLY A 211 -24.02 -6.88 -3.14
N LYS A 212 -23.27 -5.85 -2.78
CA LYS A 212 -21.90 -5.61 -3.26
C LYS A 212 -20.89 -6.75 -3.00
N PHE A 213 -21.23 -7.72 -2.13
CA PHE A 213 -20.40 -8.90 -1.82
C PHE A 213 -20.92 -10.19 -2.44
N GLN A 214 -21.89 -10.14 -3.37
CA GLN A 214 -22.52 -11.33 -3.95
C GLN A 214 -21.53 -12.31 -4.56
N ASP A 215 -20.47 -11.83 -5.17
CA ASP A 215 -19.38 -12.65 -5.75
C ASP A 215 -18.66 -13.50 -4.69
N TYR A 216 -18.82 -13.18 -3.39
CA TYR A 216 -18.19 -13.86 -2.26
C TYR A 216 -19.19 -14.64 -1.38
N TYR A 217 -20.46 -14.77 -1.77
CA TYR A 217 -21.49 -15.47 -0.97
C TYR A 217 -21.22 -16.96 -0.82
N ASN A 218 -20.50 -17.55 -1.75
CA ASN A 218 -19.99 -18.93 -1.70
C ASN A 218 -18.62 -18.97 -2.38
N PHE A 219 -17.62 -18.48 -1.68
CA PHE A 219 -16.29 -18.31 -2.21
C PHE A 219 -15.32 -19.30 -1.59
N GLU A 220 -14.43 -19.87 -2.43
CA GLU A 220 -13.36 -20.73 -1.99
C GLU A 220 -12.11 -20.49 -2.87
N GLU A 221 -10.98 -20.20 -2.24
CA GLU A 221 -9.70 -20.07 -2.93
C GLU A 221 -8.55 -20.45 -1.99
N ARG A 222 -7.47 -21.05 -2.51
CA ARG A 222 -6.28 -21.38 -1.71
C ARG A 222 -5.68 -20.14 -1.07
N ALA A 223 -5.36 -20.20 0.22
CA ALA A 223 -4.78 -19.09 0.96
C ALA A 223 -3.52 -18.52 0.30
N ALA A 224 -2.63 -19.38 -0.19
CA ALA A 224 -1.40 -18.95 -0.87
C ALA A 224 -1.61 -18.28 -2.24
N ARG A 225 -2.82 -18.30 -2.79
CA ARG A 225 -3.11 -17.78 -4.15
C ARG A 225 -4.13 -16.66 -4.16
N ILE A 226 -4.80 -16.42 -3.05
CA ILE A 226 -5.84 -15.40 -2.98
C ILE A 226 -5.27 -14.01 -3.27
N ALA A 227 -5.91 -13.32 -4.21
CA ALA A 227 -5.48 -11.98 -4.58
C ALA A 227 -5.75 -10.97 -3.43
N PRO A 228 -4.87 -9.99 -3.18
CA PRO A 228 -4.98 -9.00 -2.11
C PRO A 228 -6.35 -8.32 -2.06
N HIS A 229 -6.87 -7.85 -3.20
CA HIS A 229 -8.15 -7.15 -3.29
C HIS A 229 -9.34 -8.06 -2.92
N ARG A 230 -9.31 -9.35 -3.28
CA ARG A 230 -10.37 -10.31 -2.91
C ARG A 230 -10.36 -10.54 -1.41
N PHE A 231 -9.16 -10.74 -0.84
CA PHE A 231 -9.03 -10.90 0.60
C PHE A 231 -9.54 -9.67 1.36
N LEU A 232 -9.20 -8.45 0.92
CA LEU A 232 -9.69 -7.22 1.53
C LEU A 232 -11.20 -7.05 1.36
N ALA A 233 -11.77 -7.42 0.21
CA ALA A 233 -13.22 -7.42 -0.02
C ALA A 233 -13.95 -8.36 0.96
N ILE A 234 -13.45 -9.60 1.12
CA ILE A 234 -14.00 -10.57 2.06
C ILE A 234 -13.91 -10.05 3.51
N ARG A 235 -12.75 -9.48 3.88
CA ARG A 235 -12.58 -8.88 5.21
C ARG A 235 -13.52 -7.70 5.47
N ARG A 236 -13.79 -6.87 4.45
CA ARG A 236 -14.81 -5.82 4.54
C ARG A 236 -16.21 -6.42 4.73
N GLY A 237 -16.57 -7.44 3.96
CA GLY A 237 -17.85 -8.16 4.11
C GLY A 237 -18.01 -8.79 5.49
N GLU A 238 -16.94 -9.32 6.08
CA GLU A 238 -16.95 -9.85 7.45
C GLU A 238 -17.13 -8.73 8.48
N LYS A 239 -16.44 -7.60 8.33
CA LYS A 239 -16.60 -6.41 9.18
C LYS A 239 -18.03 -5.85 9.13
N GLU A 240 -18.64 -5.86 7.96
CA GLU A 240 -20.04 -5.45 7.73
C GLU A 240 -21.05 -6.54 8.14
N LYS A 241 -20.59 -7.70 8.66
CA LYS A 241 -21.41 -8.86 9.09
C LYS A 241 -22.25 -9.49 7.96
N VAL A 242 -21.90 -9.23 6.70
CA VAL A 242 -22.53 -9.85 5.53
C VAL A 242 -21.92 -11.21 5.22
N LEU A 243 -20.61 -11.35 5.44
CA LEU A 243 -19.85 -12.58 5.19
C LEU A 243 -19.31 -13.17 6.48
N ARG A 244 -19.15 -14.50 6.47
CA ARG A 244 -18.37 -15.25 7.46
C ARG A 244 -17.17 -15.88 6.76
N MET A 245 -15.97 -15.54 7.20
CA MET A 245 -14.73 -16.06 6.63
C MET A 245 -14.09 -17.10 7.55
N SER A 246 -13.54 -18.18 6.96
CA SER A 246 -12.70 -19.16 7.65
C SER A 246 -11.59 -19.67 6.73
N VAL A 247 -10.57 -20.29 7.34
CA VAL A 247 -9.54 -21.01 6.59
C VAL A 247 -9.72 -22.49 6.86
N GLN A 248 -10.19 -23.21 5.86
CA GLN A 248 -10.54 -24.63 5.96
C GLN A 248 -9.43 -25.52 5.38
N THR A 249 -9.35 -26.73 5.92
CA THR A 249 -8.46 -27.79 5.45
C THR A 249 -9.07 -29.15 5.78
N SER A 250 -8.48 -30.24 5.22
CA SER A 250 -8.88 -31.60 5.58
C SER A 250 -8.43 -31.94 7.00
N GLU A 251 -9.39 -32.36 7.84
CA GLU A 251 -9.12 -32.85 9.20
C GLU A 251 -8.23 -34.08 9.15
N ASP A 252 -8.50 -35.02 8.23
CA ASP A 252 -7.72 -36.27 8.11
C ASP A 252 -6.24 -35.99 7.79
N GLU A 253 -5.99 -35.03 6.87
CA GLU A 253 -4.61 -34.63 6.56
C GLU A 253 -3.92 -33.95 7.76
N ALA A 254 -4.62 -33.14 8.52
CA ALA A 254 -4.10 -32.51 9.72
C ALA A 254 -3.73 -33.53 10.78
N LEU A 255 -4.67 -34.46 11.09
CA LEU A 255 -4.45 -35.54 12.03
C LEU A 255 -3.30 -36.47 11.61
N ALA A 256 -3.18 -36.79 10.32
CA ALA A 256 -2.05 -37.57 9.80
C ALA A 256 -0.69 -36.86 10.04
N ARG A 257 -0.64 -35.50 9.92
CA ARG A 257 0.58 -34.73 10.23
C ARG A 257 0.91 -34.70 11.73
N LEU A 258 -0.11 -34.63 12.58
CA LEU A 258 0.04 -34.74 14.01
C LEU A 258 0.58 -36.13 14.40
N ARG A 259 -0.04 -37.22 13.94
CA ARG A 259 0.38 -38.60 14.20
C ARG A 259 1.85 -38.81 13.83
N LYS A 260 2.25 -38.45 12.62
CA LYS A 260 3.63 -38.63 12.14
C LYS A 260 4.69 -38.03 13.08
N ARG A 261 4.38 -36.96 13.80
CA ARG A 261 5.30 -36.28 14.71
C ARG A 261 5.44 -37.03 16.05
N TRP A 262 4.35 -37.66 16.49
CA TRP A 262 4.24 -38.25 17.84
C TRP A 262 4.19 -39.77 17.86
N GLU A 263 4.07 -40.42 16.71
CA GLU A 263 3.86 -41.86 16.54
C GLU A 263 4.88 -42.71 17.25
N GLN A 264 6.13 -42.28 17.34
CA GLN A 264 7.19 -42.98 18.06
C GLN A 264 7.11 -42.90 19.59
N LYS A 265 6.22 -42.06 20.13
CA LYS A 265 6.04 -41.78 21.55
C LYS A 265 4.70 -42.32 22.08
N LEU A 266 4.08 -43.23 21.36
CA LEU A 266 2.74 -43.72 21.68
C LEU A 266 2.81 -45.07 22.41
N ALA A 267 1.89 -45.25 23.36
CA ALA A 267 1.50 -46.54 23.83
C ALA A 267 0.50 -47.17 22.85
N PRO A 268 0.85 -48.21 22.07
CA PRO A 268 -0.04 -48.78 21.08
C PRO A 268 -1.35 -49.31 21.63
N ALA A 269 -1.31 -49.81 22.87
CA ALA A 269 -2.47 -50.31 23.61
C ALA A 269 -3.52 -49.25 23.92
N LEU A 270 -3.14 -47.95 23.90
CA LEU A 270 -3.97 -46.79 24.24
C LEU A 270 -4.30 -45.93 23.01
N LYS A 271 -4.35 -46.55 21.83
CA LYS A 271 -4.56 -45.86 20.56
C LYS A 271 -5.82 -44.96 20.50
N GLU A 272 -6.92 -45.44 21.07
CA GLU A 272 -8.19 -44.70 21.11
C GLU A 272 -8.07 -43.40 21.90
N GLN A 273 -7.33 -43.41 23.01
CA GLN A 273 -7.07 -42.20 23.81
C GLN A 273 -6.27 -41.17 22.98
N TRP A 274 -5.26 -41.67 22.21
CA TRP A 274 -4.47 -40.81 21.33
C TRP A 274 -5.27 -40.22 20.20
N GLU A 275 -6.21 -40.94 19.59
CA GLU A 275 -7.10 -40.38 18.55
C GLU A 275 -7.91 -39.21 19.11
N ALA A 276 -8.42 -39.34 20.33
CA ALA A 276 -9.13 -38.26 21.02
C ALA A 276 -8.20 -37.07 21.32
N VAL A 277 -6.96 -37.32 21.77
CA VAL A 277 -5.95 -36.28 22.02
C VAL A 277 -5.65 -35.48 20.76
N TRP A 278 -5.38 -36.14 19.62
CA TRP A 278 -5.06 -35.45 18.39
C TRP A 278 -6.22 -34.61 17.85
N ARG A 279 -7.43 -35.16 17.91
CA ARG A 279 -8.63 -34.44 17.49
C ARG A 279 -8.88 -33.20 18.35
N ASP A 280 -8.76 -33.35 19.68
CA ASP A 280 -8.92 -32.23 20.61
C ASP A 280 -7.81 -31.18 20.42
N ALA A 281 -6.55 -31.60 20.33
CA ALA A 281 -5.42 -30.70 20.05
C ALA A 281 -5.62 -29.93 18.75
N TRP A 282 -6.10 -30.61 17.70
CA TRP A 282 -6.36 -29.95 16.41
C TRP A 282 -7.54 -28.98 16.46
N MET A 283 -8.73 -29.50 16.78
CA MET A 283 -9.98 -28.75 16.65
C MET A 283 -10.09 -27.60 17.65
N ARG A 284 -9.68 -27.81 18.89
CA ARG A 284 -9.84 -26.83 19.97
C ARG A 284 -8.67 -25.87 20.10
N LEU A 285 -7.43 -26.33 19.92
CA LEU A 285 -6.24 -25.53 20.22
C LEU A 285 -5.48 -25.07 18.97
N LEU A 286 -5.09 -26.00 18.08
CA LEU A 286 -4.22 -25.68 16.96
C LEU A 286 -4.95 -24.95 15.83
N LEU A 287 -6.07 -25.50 15.33
CA LEU A 287 -6.76 -24.92 14.16
C LEU A 287 -7.21 -23.47 14.41
N PRO A 288 -7.87 -23.10 15.51
CA PRO A 288 -8.28 -21.71 15.73
C PRO A 288 -7.10 -20.75 15.85
N SER A 289 -6.00 -21.20 16.48
CA SER A 289 -4.78 -20.42 16.63
C SER A 289 -4.07 -20.24 15.29
N LEU A 290 -3.85 -21.32 14.55
CA LEU A 290 -3.15 -21.30 13.26
C LEU A 290 -3.98 -20.62 12.17
N GLU A 291 -5.31 -20.75 12.19
CA GLU A 291 -6.20 -20.00 11.33
C GLU A 291 -6.01 -18.49 11.55
N THR A 292 -5.97 -18.07 12.81
CA THR A 292 -5.70 -16.66 13.15
C THR A 292 -4.35 -16.20 12.60
N ASP A 293 -3.30 -17.00 12.78
CA ASP A 293 -1.96 -16.71 12.27
C ASP A 293 -1.97 -16.55 10.73
N VAL A 294 -2.64 -17.46 10.02
CA VAL A 294 -2.78 -17.41 8.56
C VAL A 294 -3.57 -16.18 8.12
N ARG A 295 -4.67 -15.87 8.81
CA ARG A 295 -5.50 -14.68 8.52
C ARG A 295 -4.70 -13.38 8.73
N VAL A 296 -3.90 -13.30 9.80
CA VAL A 296 -3.01 -12.15 10.07
C VAL A 296 -1.96 -12.01 8.97
N LYS A 297 -1.32 -13.11 8.58
CA LYS A 297 -0.33 -13.13 7.50
C LYS A 297 -0.92 -12.68 6.15
N LEU A 298 -2.09 -13.21 5.79
CA LEU A 298 -2.79 -12.80 4.57
C LEU A 298 -3.17 -11.32 4.60
N LYS A 299 -3.64 -10.83 5.75
CA LYS A 299 -3.96 -9.41 5.93
C LYS A 299 -2.73 -8.53 5.76
N GLN A 300 -1.62 -8.93 6.34
CA GLN A 300 -0.36 -8.19 6.22
C GLN A 300 0.12 -8.14 4.76
N GLN A 301 0.11 -9.27 4.05
CA GLN A 301 0.47 -9.32 2.63
C GLN A 301 -0.44 -8.46 1.76
N ALA A 302 -1.76 -8.52 2.03
CA ALA A 302 -2.71 -7.69 1.30
C ALA A 302 -2.53 -6.19 1.59
N ASP A 303 -2.22 -5.83 2.84
CA ASP A 303 -1.90 -4.46 3.22
C ASP A 303 -0.64 -3.96 2.53
N ASP A 304 0.46 -4.72 2.58
CA ASP A 304 1.75 -4.36 2.01
C ASP A 304 1.61 -4.05 0.52
N THR A 305 1.02 -5.00 -0.21
CA THR A 305 0.83 -4.86 -1.66
C THR A 305 -0.10 -3.68 -2.01
N SER A 306 -1.21 -3.50 -1.26
CA SER A 306 -2.15 -2.42 -1.57
C SER A 306 -1.62 -1.05 -1.20
N ILE A 307 -0.90 -0.91 -0.08
CA ILE A 307 -0.31 0.36 0.35
C ILE A 307 0.77 0.80 -0.63
N GLU A 308 1.59 -0.12 -1.14
CA GLU A 308 2.58 0.17 -2.17
C GLU A 308 1.93 0.72 -3.44
N LEU A 309 0.86 0.06 -3.93
CA LEU A 309 0.10 0.56 -5.08
C LEU A 309 -0.49 1.95 -4.83
N PHE A 310 -1.05 2.19 -3.64
CA PHE A 310 -1.64 3.50 -3.31
C PHE A 310 -0.57 4.60 -3.25
N ALA A 311 0.63 4.28 -2.75
CA ALA A 311 1.78 5.18 -2.78
C ALA A 311 2.19 5.53 -4.21
N GLN A 312 2.23 4.55 -5.11
CA GLN A 312 2.55 4.75 -6.52
C GLN A 312 1.48 5.59 -7.24
N ASN A 313 0.19 5.31 -7.01
CA ASN A 313 -0.90 6.13 -7.56
C ASN A 313 -0.84 7.57 -7.05
N LEU A 314 -0.56 7.77 -5.75
CA LEU A 314 -0.37 9.11 -5.20
C LEU A 314 0.82 9.83 -5.84
N ARG A 315 1.96 9.14 -6.00
CA ARG A 315 3.14 9.70 -6.66
C ARG A 315 2.82 10.19 -8.08
N GLN A 316 2.12 9.37 -8.86
CA GLN A 316 1.72 9.76 -10.22
C GLN A 316 0.78 10.97 -10.23
N LEU A 317 -0.15 11.03 -9.27
CA LEU A 317 -1.06 12.18 -9.13
C LEU A 317 -0.31 13.47 -8.76
N LEU A 318 0.64 13.40 -7.83
CA LEU A 318 1.42 14.55 -7.37
C LEU A 318 2.42 15.05 -8.42
N LEU A 319 2.94 14.15 -9.25
CA LEU A 319 3.91 14.47 -10.30
C LEU A 319 3.25 14.74 -11.66
N GLN A 320 1.93 14.98 -11.70
CA GLN A 320 1.29 15.50 -12.91
C GLN A 320 1.88 16.87 -13.31
N SER A 321 1.95 17.11 -14.61
CA SER A 321 2.49 18.34 -15.17
C SER A 321 1.72 19.56 -14.70
N PRO A 322 2.39 20.62 -14.24
CA PRO A 322 1.74 21.87 -13.93
C PRO A 322 1.32 22.61 -15.20
N GLY A 323 0.12 23.22 -15.17
CA GLY A 323 -0.35 24.10 -16.23
C GLY A 323 0.30 25.50 -16.23
N GLY A 324 1.07 25.81 -15.18
CA GLY A 324 1.78 27.08 -15.03
C GLY A 324 0.91 28.26 -14.60
N GLY A 325 1.50 29.44 -14.59
CA GLY A 325 0.91 30.69 -14.09
C GLY A 325 -0.06 31.35 -15.06
N ARG A 326 -1.14 30.66 -15.47
CA ARG A 326 -2.21 31.18 -16.35
C ARG A 326 -3.40 31.64 -15.53
N VAL A 327 -4.24 32.50 -16.14
CA VAL A 327 -5.54 32.85 -15.56
C VAL A 327 -6.53 31.73 -15.80
N VAL A 328 -7.05 31.17 -14.70
CA VAL A 328 -7.88 29.95 -14.74
C VAL A 328 -9.25 30.20 -14.16
N LEU A 329 -10.28 29.77 -14.89
CA LEU A 329 -11.65 29.63 -14.39
C LEU A 329 -11.86 28.18 -13.90
N GLY A 330 -11.94 27.96 -12.61
CA GLY A 330 -12.27 26.66 -12.01
C GLY A 330 -13.77 26.47 -11.86
N LEU A 331 -14.27 25.32 -12.27
CA LEU A 331 -15.66 24.92 -12.16
C LEU A 331 -15.80 23.69 -11.27
N ASP A 332 -16.64 23.78 -10.22
CA ASP A 332 -17.04 22.68 -9.34
C ASP A 332 -18.49 22.29 -9.64
N PRO A 333 -18.73 21.24 -10.46
CA PRO A 333 -20.04 20.86 -10.94
C PRO A 333 -20.94 20.28 -9.85
N ALA A 334 -22.26 20.60 -9.91
CA ALA A 334 -23.26 19.92 -9.10
C ALA A 334 -24.68 20.09 -9.66
N PHE A 335 -25.52 19.05 -9.66
CA PHE A 335 -26.87 19.09 -10.20
C PHE A 335 -27.81 19.99 -9.40
N ARG A 336 -27.83 19.91 -8.08
CA ARG A 336 -28.85 20.57 -7.24
C ARG A 336 -28.49 22.00 -6.88
N THR A 337 -27.24 22.25 -6.54
CA THR A 337 -26.75 23.54 -6.03
C THR A 337 -26.15 24.43 -7.10
N GLY A 338 -26.14 23.98 -8.35
CA GLY A 338 -25.49 24.66 -9.47
C GLY A 338 -23.98 24.49 -9.48
N THR A 339 -23.33 24.84 -10.58
CA THR A 339 -21.89 24.82 -10.76
C THR A 339 -21.27 26.04 -10.13
N LYS A 340 -20.41 25.85 -9.12
CA LYS A 340 -19.66 26.94 -8.51
C LYS A 340 -18.46 27.24 -9.37
N TRP A 341 -18.12 28.50 -9.48
CA TRP A 341 -16.99 28.95 -10.26
C TRP A 341 -16.11 29.93 -9.50
N ALA A 342 -14.84 29.93 -9.82
CA ALA A 342 -13.87 30.87 -9.32
C ALA A 342 -12.83 31.18 -10.40
N VAL A 343 -12.49 32.46 -10.58
CA VAL A 343 -11.39 32.91 -11.43
C VAL A 343 -10.19 33.21 -10.55
N ILE A 344 -9.05 32.64 -10.90
CA ILE A 344 -7.78 32.92 -10.24
C ILE A 344 -6.79 33.52 -11.24
N ASP A 345 -5.90 34.38 -10.77
CA ASP A 345 -4.80 34.90 -11.57
C ASP A 345 -3.62 33.93 -11.71
N GLY A 346 -2.59 34.28 -12.46
CA GLY A 346 -1.42 33.45 -12.68
C GLY A 346 -0.60 33.11 -11.43
N THR A 347 -0.89 33.77 -10.30
CA THR A 347 -0.26 33.48 -8.99
C THR A 347 -1.14 32.60 -8.08
N GLY A 348 -2.33 32.21 -8.56
CA GLY A 348 -3.31 31.45 -7.79
C GLY A 348 -4.16 32.28 -6.83
N ARG A 349 -4.11 33.61 -6.92
CA ARG A 349 -4.94 34.51 -6.13
C ARG A 349 -6.35 34.57 -6.72
N LEU A 350 -7.36 34.49 -5.83
CA LEU A 350 -8.77 34.64 -6.22
C LEU A 350 -9.07 36.07 -6.70
N LEU A 351 -9.66 36.18 -7.90
CA LEU A 351 -10.18 37.42 -8.46
C LEU A 351 -11.67 37.57 -8.19
N VAL A 352 -12.47 36.65 -8.67
CA VAL A 352 -13.94 36.65 -8.57
C VAL A 352 -14.49 35.23 -8.42
N HIS A 353 -15.70 35.11 -7.89
CA HIS A 353 -16.35 33.81 -7.71
C HIS A 353 -17.89 33.93 -7.81
N GLY A 354 -18.57 32.82 -8.07
CA GLY A 354 -20.03 32.80 -8.11
C GLY A 354 -20.61 31.40 -8.36
N VAL A 355 -21.85 31.37 -8.86
CA VAL A 355 -22.57 30.14 -9.17
C VAL A 355 -23.34 30.35 -10.48
N ILE A 356 -23.31 29.31 -11.35
CA ILE A 356 -24.14 29.22 -12.56
C ILE A 356 -24.93 27.93 -12.56
N HIS A 357 -26.00 27.92 -13.38
CA HIS A 357 -26.85 26.72 -13.52
C HIS A 357 -26.92 26.30 -15.00
N PRO A 358 -25.84 25.70 -15.54
CA PRO A 358 -25.77 25.39 -16.97
C PRO A 358 -26.58 24.13 -17.37
N ILE A 359 -26.94 23.29 -16.39
CA ILE A 359 -27.51 21.94 -16.61
C ILE A 359 -28.80 21.73 -15.80
N PRO A 360 -29.69 20.78 -16.20
CA PRO A 360 -30.87 20.38 -15.41
C PRO A 360 -30.51 19.96 -13.99
N PRO A 361 -31.45 20.06 -13.00
CA PRO A 361 -32.88 20.39 -13.13
C PRO A 361 -33.19 21.92 -13.14
N LYS A 362 -32.22 22.78 -12.95
CA LYS A 362 -32.41 24.25 -12.89
C LYS A 362 -31.70 24.95 -14.04
N ALA A 363 -31.68 24.34 -15.22
CA ALA A 363 -30.95 24.90 -16.37
C ALA A 363 -31.34 26.36 -16.67
N LYS A 364 -30.33 27.21 -16.72
CA LYS A 364 -30.35 28.61 -17.13
C LYS A 364 -29.16 28.84 -18.06
N GLU A 365 -29.22 28.22 -19.24
CA GLU A 365 -28.07 28.13 -20.14
C GLU A 365 -27.62 29.49 -20.64
N ASP A 366 -28.58 30.38 -21.04
CA ASP A 366 -28.24 31.68 -21.57
C ASP A 366 -27.60 32.61 -20.54
N GLU A 367 -28.08 32.55 -19.26
CA GLU A 367 -27.50 33.28 -18.16
C GLU A 367 -26.08 32.77 -17.85
N ALA A 368 -25.88 31.45 -17.91
CA ALA A 368 -24.57 30.82 -17.73
C ALA A 368 -23.61 31.20 -18.86
N LYS A 369 -24.04 31.16 -20.13
CA LYS A 369 -23.25 31.57 -21.32
C LYS A 369 -22.81 33.03 -21.21
N GLN A 370 -23.73 33.93 -20.86
CA GLN A 370 -23.43 35.36 -20.67
C GLN A 370 -22.42 35.60 -19.53
N THR A 371 -22.61 34.91 -18.40
CA THR A 371 -21.72 35.01 -17.24
C THR A 371 -20.31 34.54 -17.61
N LEU A 372 -20.18 33.35 -18.21
CA LEU A 372 -18.88 32.83 -18.62
C LEU A 372 -18.17 33.69 -19.65
N ARG A 373 -18.91 34.23 -20.63
CA ARG A 373 -18.34 35.18 -21.63
C ARG A 373 -17.77 36.40 -20.93
N LYS A 374 -18.54 37.02 -20.05
CA LYS A 374 -18.10 38.21 -19.30
C LYS A 374 -16.85 37.92 -18.46
N LEU A 375 -16.77 36.74 -17.79
CA LEU A 375 -15.61 36.37 -17.01
C LEU A 375 -14.35 36.20 -17.89
N ILE A 376 -14.49 35.60 -19.07
CA ILE A 376 -13.38 35.42 -20.02
C ILE A 376 -12.86 36.77 -20.49
N GLU A 377 -13.78 37.70 -20.91
CA GLU A 377 -13.43 39.00 -21.44
C GLU A 377 -12.86 39.94 -20.34
N ASP A 378 -13.50 40.02 -19.17
CA ASP A 378 -13.11 40.94 -18.09
C ASP A 378 -11.79 40.56 -17.40
N HIS A 379 -11.48 39.26 -17.34
CA HIS A 379 -10.32 38.78 -16.58
C HIS A 379 -9.25 38.10 -17.44
N GLY A 380 -9.46 37.98 -18.74
CA GLY A 380 -8.49 37.33 -19.64
C GLY A 380 -8.30 35.85 -19.34
N VAL A 381 -9.40 35.13 -19.08
CA VAL A 381 -9.32 33.68 -18.77
C VAL A 381 -8.76 32.91 -19.95
N GLU A 382 -7.69 32.18 -19.72
CA GLU A 382 -7.02 31.35 -20.72
C GLU A 382 -7.49 29.91 -20.69
N ILE A 383 -7.88 29.44 -19.49
CA ILE A 383 -8.19 28.03 -19.20
C ILE A 383 -9.50 27.92 -18.42
N VAL A 384 -10.36 26.98 -18.84
CA VAL A 384 -11.52 26.52 -18.06
C VAL A 384 -11.23 25.11 -17.51
N ALA A 385 -11.04 25.01 -16.21
CA ALA A 385 -10.77 23.78 -15.50
C ALA A 385 -12.05 23.24 -14.83
N VAL A 386 -12.53 22.08 -15.23
CA VAL A 386 -13.76 21.45 -14.70
C VAL A 386 -13.38 20.29 -13.78
N GLY A 387 -13.89 20.28 -12.55
CA GLY A 387 -13.70 19.15 -11.63
C GLY A 387 -14.32 17.86 -12.18
N ASN A 388 -13.70 16.70 -11.89
CA ASN A 388 -14.14 15.40 -12.41
C ASN A 388 -15.18 14.66 -11.56
N GLY A 389 -15.89 15.35 -10.67
CA GLY A 389 -16.90 14.75 -9.80
C GLY A 389 -18.30 14.64 -10.42
N THR A 390 -19.31 14.75 -9.54
CA THR A 390 -20.72 14.64 -9.95
C THR A 390 -21.09 15.76 -10.92
N ALA A 391 -21.78 15.45 -12.02
CA ALA A 391 -22.19 16.39 -13.09
C ALA A 391 -21.03 16.99 -13.90
N SER A 392 -19.82 16.46 -13.77
CA SER A 392 -18.64 16.94 -14.48
C SER A 392 -18.79 16.88 -16.00
N ARG A 393 -19.34 15.80 -16.51
CA ARG A 393 -19.46 15.55 -17.97
C ARG A 393 -20.43 16.50 -18.62
N GLU A 394 -21.59 16.65 -18.00
CA GLU A 394 -22.63 17.54 -18.50
C GLU A 394 -22.13 18.99 -18.54
N VAL A 395 -21.43 19.41 -17.47
CA VAL A 395 -20.85 20.77 -17.41
C VAL A 395 -19.70 20.91 -18.41
N HIS A 396 -18.81 19.91 -18.50
CA HIS A 396 -17.71 19.95 -19.47
C HIS A 396 -18.21 19.97 -20.93
N GLN A 397 -19.24 19.18 -21.23
CA GLN A 397 -19.87 19.17 -22.54
C GLN A 397 -20.55 20.52 -22.85
N PHE A 398 -21.25 21.11 -21.88
CA PHE A 398 -21.84 22.45 -22.01
C PHE A 398 -20.76 23.47 -22.30
N VAL A 399 -19.67 23.51 -21.56
CA VAL A 399 -18.54 24.44 -21.73
C VAL A 399 -17.93 24.26 -23.12
N ARG A 400 -17.64 23.02 -23.53
CA ARG A 400 -17.05 22.72 -24.84
C ARG A 400 -17.93 23.21 -26.01
N ASN A 401 -19.22 22.84 -25.97
CA ASN A 401 -20.15 23.21 -27.02
C ASN A 401 -20.29 24.73 -27.11
N TRP A 402 -20.44 25.40 -25.95
CA TRP A 402 -20.55 26.84 -25.91
C TRP A 402 -19.29 27.56 -26.38
N LEU A 403 -18.08 27.11 -25.98
CA LEU A 403 -16.83 27.73 -26.45
C LEU A 403 -16.70 27.61 -27.97
N LYS A 404 -17.12 26.51 -28.57
CA LYS A 404 -17.16 26.27 -30.00
C LYS A 404 -18.19 27.19 -30.70
N GLU A 405 -19.42 27.30 -30.18
CA GLU A 405 -20.46 28.21 -30.68
C GLU A 405 -20.05 29.67 -30.60
N ALA A 406 -19.32 30.04 -29.55
CA ALA A 406 -18.87 31.41 -29.30
C ALA A 406 -17.57 31.79 -30.01
N GLU A 407 -16.94 30.84 -30.73
CA GLU A 407 -15.65 30.99 -31.41
C GLU A 407 -14.53 31.53 -30.49
N LEU A 408 -14.55 31.12 -29.21
CA LEU A 408 -13.57 31.53 -28.20
C LEU A 408 -12.38 30.57 -28.16
N ALA A 409 -11.17 31.10 -28.33
CA ALA A 409 -9.92 30.31 -28.27
C ALA A 409 -9.45 30.07 -26.81
N VAL A 410 -10.36 29.63 -25.95
CA VAL A 410 -10.06 29.28 -24.54
C VAL A 410 -9.94 27.76 -24.41
N GLN A 411 -8.85 27.29 -23.81
CA GLN A 411 -8.67 25.87 -23.56
C GLN A 411 -9.58 25.40 -22.43
N HIS A 412 -10.10 24.19 -22.54
CA HIS A 412 -10.90 23.58 -21.48
C HIS A 412 -10.42 22.15 -21.20
N LEU A 413 -10.49 21.73 -19.95
CA LEU A 413 -10.03 20.41 -19.53
C LEU A 413 -10.70 19.98 -18.22
N VAL A 414 -10.59 18.68 -17.94
CA VAL A 414 -11.07 18.09 -16.69
C VAL A 414 -9.90 17.94 -15.72
N VAL A 415 -10.11 18.37 -14.47
CA VAL A 415 -9.11 18.31 -13.38
C VAL A 415 -9.58 17.33 -12.31
N ASN A 416 -8.65 16.56 -11.77
CA ASN A 416 -8.94 15.65 -10.66
C ASN A 416 -9.30 16.43 -9.38
N GLU A 417 -10.55 16.28 -8.91
CA GLU A 417 -11.06 16.96 -7.71
C GLU A 417 -10.94 16.14 -6.42
N SER A 418 -10.30 14.96 -6.44
CA SER A 418 -10.17 14.09 -5.26
C SER A 418 -9.69 14.89 -4.04
N GLY A 419 -10.44 14.83 -2.94
CA GLY A 419 -10.13 15.56 -1.72
C GLY A 419 -10.40 17.08 -1.75
N ALA A 420 -10.90 17.68 -2.85
CA ALA A 420 -11.23 19.13 -2.89
C ALA A 420 -12.28 19.50 -1.83
N SER A 421 -13.27 18.64 -1.60
CA SER A 421 -14.27 18.81 -0.53
C SER A 421 -13.64 18.76 0.87
N VAL A 422 -12.60 17.94 1.07
CA VAL A 422 -11.87 17.86 2.34
C VAL A 422 -11.06 19.13 2.56
N TYR A 423 -10.35 19.60 1.52
CA TYR A 423 -9.67 20.91 1.59
C TYR A 423 -10.64 22.03 1.93
N SER A 424 -11.75 22.14 1.21
CA SER A 424 -12.71 23.24 1.41
C SER A 424 -13.28 23.29 2.83
N ALA A 425 -13.41 22.14 3.50
CA ALA A 425 -13.84 22.00 4.89
C ALA A 425 -12.74 22.23 5.92
N SER A 426 -11.47 22.25 5.52
CA SER A 426 -10.32 22.31 6.40
C SER A 426 -10.18 23.67 7.12
N GLU A 427 -9.45 23.67 8.22
CA GLU A 427 -9.07 24.90 8.92
C GLU A 427 -8.18 25.78 8.04
N LEU A 428 -7.30 25.19 7.25
CA LEU A 428 -6.44 25.88 6.32
C LEU A 428 -7.24 26.69 5.30
N ALA A 429 -8.23 26.05 4.64
CA ALA A 429 -9.07 26.74 3.66
C ALA A 429 -9.93 27.85 4.30
N ARG A 430 -10.30 27.70 5.59
CA ARG A 430 -10.98 28.76 6.35
C ARG A 430 -10.07 29.96 6.62
N LYS A 431 -8.78 29.71 6.89
CA LYS A 431 -7.78 30.77 7.08
C LYS A 431 -7.45 31.47 5.76
N GLU A 432 -7.29 30.69 4.65
CA GLU A 432 -7.04 31.28 3.33
C GLU A 432 -8.22 32.12 2.81
N PHE A 433 -9.46 31.68 3.10
CA PHE A 433 -10.69 32.32 2.61
C PHE A 433 -11.75 32.42 3.70
N PRO A 434 -11.59 33.33 4.70
CA PRO A 434 -12.50 33.42 5.83
C PRO A 434 -13.93 33.81 5.43
N ASP A 435 -14.08 34.65 4.40
CA ASP A 435 -15.35 35.21 3.93
C ASP A 435 -16.10 34.31 2.94
N LEU A 436 -15.50 33.19 2.51
CA LEU A 436 -16.12 32.30 1.54
C LEU A 436 -16.78 31.10 2.20
N ASP A 437 -17.92 30.69 1.63
CA ASP A 437 -18.55 29.44 2.00
C ASP A 437 -17.75 28.23 1.50
N LEU A 438 -18.01 27.10 2.11
CA LEU A 438 -17.35 25.81 1.84
C LEU A 438 -17.36 25.43 0.35
N THR A 439 -18.48 25.69 -0.34
CA THR A 439 -18.68 25.23 -1.73
C THR A 439 -17.90 26.04 -2.76
N ARG A 440 -17.57 27.29 -2.45
CA ARG A 440 -16.80 28.17 -3.36
C ARG A 440 -15.30 27.90 -3.28
N ARG A 441 -14.82 27.45 -2.11
CA ARG A 441 -13.40 27.11 -1.90
C ARG A 441 -12.98 25.90 -2.77
N SER A 442 -13.90 24.97 -3.08
CA SER A 442 -13.62 23.83 -3.98
C SER A 442 -13.27 24.29 -5.38
N ALA A 443 -14.01 25.27 -5.95
CA ALA A 443 -13.73 25.77 -7.30
C ALA A 443 -12.35 26.44 -7.40
N ILE A 444 -11.93 27.14 -6.32
CA ILE A 444 -10.57 27.72 -6.24
C ILE A 444 -9.51 26.61 -6.24
N SER A 445 -9.74 25.56 -5.46
CA SER A 445 -8.82 24.42 -5.39
C SER A 445 -8.71 23.71 -6.75
N ILE A 446 -9.82 23.52 -7.46
CA ILE A 446 -9.81 22.93 -8.81
C ILE A 446 -8.98 23.78 -9.78
N ALA A 447 -9.14 25.12 -9.77
CA ALA A 447 -8.36 26.02 -10.58
C ALA A 447 -6.85 25.96 -10.28
N ARG A 448 -6.49 25.96 -8.98
CA ARG A 448 -5.09 25.88 -8.52
C ARG A 448 -4.44 24.53 -8.84
N ARG A 449 -5.21 23.43 -8.83
CA ARG A 449 -4.70 22.11 -9.24
C ARG A 449 -4.28 22.05 -10.70
N TYR A 450 -4.90 22.84 -11.55
CA TYR A 450 -4.41 22.99 -12.92
C TYR A 450 -3.05 23.70 -12.93
N GLN A 451 -2.92 24.81 -12.17
CA GLN A 451 -1.65 25.57 -12.14
C GLN A 451 -0.50 24.74 -11.57
N ASP A 452 -0.68 24.11 -10.41
CA ASP A 452 0.27 23.18 -9.82
C ASP A 452 -0.43 22.12 -8.93
N PRO A 453 -0.58 20.89 -9.43
CA PRO A 453 -1.20 19.80 -8.68
C PRO A 453 -0.50 19.52 -7.35
N LEU A 454 0.84 19.47 -7.34
CA LEU A 454 1.62 19.18 -6.13
C LEU A 454 1.37 20.22 -5.05
N ALA A 455 1.49 21.50 -5.40
CA ALA A 455 1.33 22.62 -4.45
C ALA A 455 -0.07 22.65 -3.79
N GLU A 456 -1.09 22.16 -4.50
CA GLU A 456 -2.45 22.14 -3.97
C GLU A 456 -2.79 20.84 -3.22
N PHE A 457 -2.36 19.68 -3.73
CA PHE A 457 -2.64 18.39 -3.07
C PHE A 457 -1.97 18.26 -1.70
N VAL A 458 -0.81 18.85 -1.48
CA VAL A 458 -0.12 18.83 -0.16
C VAL A 458 -0.89 19.54 0.95
N LYS A 459 -1.91 20.34 0.62
CA LYS A 459 -2.81 20.99 1.58
C LYS A 459 -3.81 20.02 2.23
N ILE A 460 -3.93 18.81 1.69
CA ILE A 460 -4.88 17.78 2.10
C ILE A 460 -4.12 16.66 2.81
N ASP A 461 -4.72 16.05 3.83
CA ASP A 461 -4.19 14.80 4.38
C ASP A 461 -4.13 13.75 3.24
N PRO A 462 -2.96 13.15 2.95
CA PRO A 462 -2.81 12.20 1.85
C PRO A 462 -3.79 11.01 1.90
N LYS A 463 -4.23 10.60 3.09
CA LYS A 463 -5.27 9.58 3.24
C LYS A 463 -6.66 10.01 2.76
N SER A 464 -6.90 11.29 2.61
CA SER A 464 -8.16 11.85 2.11
C SER A 464 -8.17 12.00 0.59
N ILE A 465 -7.05 11.75 -0.07
CA ILE A 465 -6.94 11.67 -1.53
C ILE A 465 -7.33 10.24 -1.93
N GLY A 466 -8.30 10.10 -2.82
CA GLY A 466 -8.77 8.80 -3.30
C GLY A 466 -7.76 8.17 -4.27
N VAL A 467 -6.89 7.31 -3.77
CA VAL A 467 -5.83 6.65 -4.56
C VAL A 467 -6.03 5.14 -4.72
N GLY A 468 -7.14 4.59 -4.20
CA GLY A 468 -7.46 3.19 -4.39
C GLY A 468 -8.72 2.70 -3.69
N GLN A 469 -9.33 1.64 -4.26
CA GLN A 469 -10.65 1.15 -3.87
C GLN A 469 -10.74 0.63 -2.43
N TYR A 470 -9.65 0.03 -1.90
CA TYR A 470 -9.60 -0.57 -0.56
C TYR A 470 -8.76 0.23 0.43
N GLN A 471 -8.56 1.52 0.16
CA GLN A 471 -7.72 2.41 0.98
C GLN A 471 -8.11 2.43 2.46
N HIS A 472 -9.41 2.33 2.76
CA HIS A 472 -9.94 2.33 4.14
C HIS A 472 -9.91 0.95 4.83
N ASP A 473 -9.56 -0.11 4.11
CA ASP A 473 -9.53 -1.49 4.64
C ASP A 473 -8.13 -1.98 5.01
N VAL A 474 -7.10 -1.26 4.60
CA VAL A 474 -5.70 -1.55 4.96
C VAL A 474 -5.33 -0.96 6.32
N ASN A 475 -4.14 -1.32 6.84
CA ASN A 475 -3.62 -0.73 8.07
C ASN A 475 -3.42 0.78 7.93
N GLN A 476 -4.20 1.57 8.67
CA GLN A 476 -4.27 3.03 8.53
C GLN A 476 -3.00 3.75 8.99
N THR A 477 -2.28 3.20 9.96
CA THR A 477 -1.00 3.78 10.43
C THR A 477 0.08 3.60 9.37
N ARG A 478 0.23 2.38 8.83
CA ARG A 478 1.19 2.10 7.76
C ARG A 478 0.86 2.84 6.47
N LEU A 479 -0.44 2.92 6.13
CA LEU A 479 -0.90 3.72 5.00
C LEU A 479 -0.47 5.18 5.15
N LYS A 480 -0.73 5.80 6.31
CA LYS A 480 -0.34 7.19 6.55
C LYS A 480 1.17 7.37 6.37
N GLN A 481 1.98 6.54 7.01
CA GLN A 481 3.44 6.62 6.89
C GLN A 481 3.93 6.51 5.45
N SER A 482 3.38 5.56 4.69
CA SER A 482 3.75 5.36 3.29
C SER A 482 3.35 6.54 2.41
N LEU A 483 2.12 7.07 2.57
CA LEU A 483 1.65 8.21 1.79
C LEU A 483 2.38 9.51 2.17
N ASP A 484 2.66 9.75 3.44
CA ASP A 484 3.44 10.92 3.87
C ASP A 484 4.86 10.88 3.28
N ARG A 485 5.54 9.73 3.31
CA ARG A 485 6.85 9.54 2.64
C ARG A 485 6.76 9.79 1.13
N THR A 486 5.67 9.36 0.50
CA THR A 486 5.48 9.60 -0.93
C THR A 486 5.36 11.08 -1.24
N VAL A 487 4.62 11.84 -0.44
CA VAL A 487 4.52 13.30 -0.58
C VAL A 487 5.87 13.96 -0.38
N GLU A 488 6.58 13.60 0.69
CA GLU A 488 7.93 14.10 0.99
C GLU A 488 8.90 13.82 -0.17
N SER A 489 8.91 12.60 -0.69
CA SER A 489 9.72 12.23 -1.86
C SER A 489 9.39 13.08 -3.09
N CYS A 490 8.10 13.27 -3.40
CA CYS A 490 7.68 14.09 -4.55
C CYS A 490 8.08 15.57 -4.41
N VAL A 491 7.88 16.15 -3.23
CA VAL A 491 8.20 17.56 -2.96
C VAL A 491 9.71 17.79 -3.10
N ASN A 492 10.54 16.92 -2.50
CA ASN A 492 12.00 17.04 -2.59
C ASN A 492 12.54 16.68 -3.99
N PHE A 493 11.87 15.80 -4.72
CA PHE A 493 12.22 15.48 -6.11
C PHE A 493 12.00 16.68 -7.04
N VAL A 494 10.87 17.37 -6.91
CA VAL A 494 10.53 18.55 -7.73
C VAL A 494 11.36 19.78 -7.30
N GLY A 495 11.58 19.95 -5.99
CA GLY A 495 12.13 21.16 -5.39
C GLY A 495 11.05 22.23 -5.21
N VAL A 496 11.30 23.18 -4.33
CA VAL A 496 10.31 24.14 -3.86
C VAL A 496 10.81 25.57 -3.98
N ASP A 497 10.04 26.44 -4.65
CA ASP A 497 10.30 27.89 -4.66
C ASP A 497 10.03 28.47 -3.27
N LEU A 498 11.10 28.91 -2.58
CA LEU A 498 11.05 29.44 -1.23
C LEU A 498 10.15 30.64 -1.08
N ASN A 499 10.13 31.50 -2.10
CA ASN A 499 9.40 32.76 -2.08
C ASN A 499 7.91 32.62 -2.45
N ARG A 500 7.52 31.51 -3.06
CA ARG A 500 6.13 31.25 -3.48
C ARG A 500 5.43 30.15 -2.69
N ALA A 501 6.21 29.26 -2.07
CA ALA A 501 5.68 28.10 -1.38
C ALA A 501 4.76 28.44 -0.22
N SER A 502 3.70 27.66 -0.07
CA SER A 502 2.83 27.68 1.10
C SER A 502 3.44 26.91 2.28
N GLY A 503 3.03 27.23 3.52
CA GLY A 503 3.45 26.48 4.70
C GLY A 503 3.19 24.98 4.58
N PRO A 504 2.02 24.53 4.11
CA PRO A 504 1.77 23.11 3.81
C PRO A 504 2.73 22.45 2.81
N LEU A 505 3.27 23.16 1.85
CA LEU A 505 4.27 22.65 0.93
C LEU A 505 5.66 22.59 1.58
N LEU A 506 6.06 23.68 2.25
CA LEU A 506 7.36 23.79 2.94
C LEU A 506 7.56 22.70 4.00
N ARG A 507 6.51 22.28 4.72
CA ARG A 507 6.64 21.24 5.77
C ARG A 507 7.10 19.87 5.26
N TYR A 508 7.00 19.61 3.94
CA TYR A 508 7.48 18.38 3.31
C TYR A 508 8.88 18.50 2.74
N VAL A 509 9.48 19.69 2.82
CA VAL A 509 10.90 19.85 2.48
C VAL A 509 11.74 19.20 3.58
N SER A 510 12.74 18.45 3.16
CA SER A 510 13.68 17.75 4.05
C SER A 510 14.15 18.64 5.21
N GLY A 511 14.02 18.14 6.44
CA GLY A 511 14.44 18.86 7.65
C GLY A 511 13.51 19.98 8.14
N ILE A 512 12.46 20.36 7.39
CA ILE A 512 11.54 21.43 7.78
C ILE A 512 10.34 20.87 8.55
N THR A 513 10.20 21.27 9.81
CA THR A 513 9.03 20.94 10.64
C THR A 513 7.83 21.83 10.30
N PRO A 514 6.59 21.42 10.62
CA PRO A 514 5.41 22.26 10.41
C PRO A 514 5.51 23.64 11.06
N THR A 515 6.09 23.73 12.26
CA THR A 515 6.29 24.99 12.96
C THR A 515 7.30 25.88 12.25
N LEU A 516 8.38 25.29 11.76
CA LEU A 516 9.41 26.03 11.01
C LEU A 516 8.88 26.52 9.66
N ALA A 517 8.11 25.68 8.95
CA ALA A 517 7.44 26.07 7.70
C ALA A 517 6.55 27.32 7.89
N GLN A 518 5.80 27.38 8.98
CA GLN A 518 4.98 28.55 9.31
C GLN A 518 5.85 29.79 9.59
N ARG A 519 6.94 29.65 10.34
CA ARG A 519 7.88 30.77 10.61
C ARG A 519 8.57 31.27 9.36
N ILE A 520 8.91 30.43 8.41
CA ILE A 520 9.47 30.83 7.12
C ILE A 520 8.47 31.72 6.35
N VAL A 521 7.19 31.33 6.34
CA VAL A 521 6.13 32.15 5.70
C VAL A 521 5.97 33.49 6.44
N GLU A 522 5.88 33.48 7.76
CA GLU A 522 5.75 34.68 8.58
C GLU A 522 6.95 35.63 8.41
N HIS A 523 8.17 35.10 8.35
CA HIS A 523 9.37 35.89 8.08
C HIS A 523 9.32 36.56 6.72
N ARG A 524 8.95 35.78 5.67
CA ARG A 524 8.79 36.30 4.32
C ARG A 524 7.72 37.39 4.23
N ASP A 525 6.61 37.22 4.91
CA ASP A 525 5.52 38.17 4.92
C ASP A 525 5.89 39.48 5.66
N ALA A 526 6.76 39.39 6.66
CA ALA A 526 7.21 40.51 7.47
C ALA A 526 8.43 41.27 6.91
N GLN A 527 9.42 40.53 6.34
CA GLN A 527 10.69 41.08 5.90
C GLN A 527 10.83 41.17 4.37
N GLY A 528 9.86 40.61 3.63
CA GLY A 528 9.93 40.48 2.18
C GLY A 528 10.53 39.13 1.72
N PRO A 529 10.64 38.94 0.40
CA PRO A 529 11.16 37.72 -0.18
C PRO A 529 12.65 37.48 0.19
N PHE A 530 13.02 36.22 0.39
CA PHE A 530 14.40 35.83 0.62
C PHE A 530 15.26 36.15 -0.60
N ALA A 531 16.35 36.90 -0.40
CA ALA A 531 17.29 37.25 -1.45
C ALA A 531 18.25 36.09 -1.80
N THR A 532 18.57 35.26 -0.80
CA THR A 532 19.44 34.07 -0.95
C THR A 532 18.96 32.96 -0.03
N ARG A 533 19.41 31.71 -0.30
CA ARG A 533 19.19 30.58 0.59
C ARG A 533 19.79 30.80 1.98
N GLN A 534 20.93 31.50 2.05
CA GLN A 534 21.64 31.78 3.31
C GLN A 534 20.78 32.62 4.27
N ALA A 535 19.92 33.48 3.76
CA ALA A 535 18.99 34.29 4.56
C ALA A 535 17.99 33.43 5.40
N LEU A 536 17.80 32.16 5.04
CA LEU A 536 17.00 31.22 5.85
C LEU A 536 17.55 31.08 7.28
N LEU A 537 18.85 31.26 7.52
CA LEU A 537 19.44 31.17 8.86
C LEU A 537 18.97 32.28 9.81
N GLU A 538 18.35 33.33 9.28
CA GLU A 538 17.75 34.42 10.06
C GLU A 538 16.37 34.02 10.61
N VAL A 539 15.76 32.96 10.08
CA VAL A 539 14.46 32.46 10.55
C VAL A 539 14.62 31.77 11.91
N SER A 540 13.85 32.20 12.89
CA SER A 540 13.88 31.61 14.23
C SER A 540 13.57 30.10 14.21
N GLY A 541 14.52 29.28 14.67
CA GLY A 541 14.44 27.82 14.68
C GLY A 541 15.08 27.13 13.47
N MET A 542 15.66 27.89 12.54
CA MET A 542 16.50 27.36 11.47
C MET A 542 17.95 27.21 11.98
N GLY A 543 18.30 26.01 12.38
CA GLY A 543 19.70 25.70 12.78
C GLY A 543 20.56 25.26 11.59
N PRO A 544 21.89 25.21 11.75
CA PRO A 544 22.81 24.80 10.68
C PRO A 544 22.47 23.42 10.10
N LYS A 545 22.15 22.44 10.93
CA LYS A 545 21.80 21.09 10.48
C LYS A 545 20.49 21.05 9.68
N THR A 546 19.48 21.82 10.10
CA THR A 546 18.21 21.93 9.37
C THR A 546 18.41 22.64 8.03
N PHE A 547 19.23 23.70 8.02
CA PHE A 547 19.62 24.39 6.80
C PHE A 547 20.33 23.45 5.82
N GLU A 548 21.33 22.69 6.29
CA GLU A 548 22.02 21.68 5.50
C GLU A 548 21.06 20.71 4.84
N GLN A 549 20.07 20.19 5.57
CA GLN A 549 19.12 19.24 5.01
C GLN A 549 18.10 19.85 4.03
N ALA A 550 17.74 21.12 4.22
CA ALA A 550 16.66 21.77 3.46
C ALA A 550 17.18 22.54 2.22
N ALA A 551 18.34 23.17 2.32
CA ALA A 551 18.79 24.19 1.38
C ALA A 551 18.86 23.71 -0.08
N GLY A 552 19.30 22.49 -0.32
CA GLY A 552 19.40 21.95 -1.68
C GLY A 552 18.04 21.68 -2.36
N PHE A 553 16.95 21.60 -1.58
CA PHE A 553 15.60 21.37 -2.08
C PHE A 553 14.78 22.66 -2.25
N LEU A 554 15.26 23.75 -1.69
CA LEU A 554 14.66 25.08 -1.79
C LEU A 554 15.31 25.86 -2.92
N ARG A 555 14.54 26.56 -3.72
CA ARG A 555 15.01 27.33 -4.88
C ARG A 555 14.56 28.77 -4.78
N ILE A 556 15.41 29.68 -5.28
CA ILE A 556 15.11 31.10 -5.40
C ILE A 556 15.49 31.51 -6.83
N PRO A 557 14.51 31.55 -7.79
CA PRO A 557 14.80 31.86 -9.19
C PRO A 557 15.50 33.19 -9.40
N ASP A 558 15.12 34.20 -8.62
CA ASP A 558 15.61 35.60 -8.75
C ASP A 558 16.66 35.94 -7.67
N SER A 559 17.46 34.93 -7.22
CA SER A 559 18.48 35.13 -6.19
C SER A 559 19.69 35.93 -6.68
N SER A 560 20.29 36.70 -5.76
CA SER A 560 21.60 37.33 -5.99
C SER A 560 22.75 36.30 -6.13
N GLU A 561 22.57 35.06 -5.62
CA GLU A 561 23.46 33.91 -5.84
C GLU A 561 22.85 33.02 -6.93
N PRO A 562 23.45 32.97 -8.14
CA PRO A 562 22.86 32.25 -9.27
C PRO A 562 22.58 30.76 -9.02
N LEU A 563 23.37 30.10 -8.16
CA LEU A 563 23.21 28.69 -7.83
C LEU A 563 21.97 28.41 -6.98
N ASP A 564 21.39 29.42 -6.32
CA ASP A 564 20.18 29.28 -5.53
C ASP A 564 18.94 28.94 -6.40
N ALA A 565 18.99 29.23 -7.70
CA ALA A 565 17.96 28.81 -8.65
C ALA A 565 18.04 27.32 -9.02
N SER A 566 19.13 26.64 -8.69
CA SER A 566 19.45 25.27 -9.09
C SER A 566 19.24 24.25 -7.96
N ALA A 567 19.36 22.95 -8.23
CA ALA A 567 19.38 21.91 -7.21
C ALA A 567 20.79 21.61 -6.65
N VAL A 568 21.80 22.43 -6.98
CA VAL A 568 23.12 22.31 -6.41
C VAL A 568 23.06 22.68 -4.92
N HIS A 569 23.64 21.83 -4.08
CA HIS A 569 23.68 22.08 -2.63
C HIS A 569 24.69 23.19 -2.30
N PRO A 570 24.39 24.10 -1.34
CA PRO A 570 25.31 25.19 -0.97
C PRO A 570 26.72 24.76 -0.60
N GLU A 571 26.91 23.57 -0.01
CA GLU A 571 28.21 22.99 0.29
C GLU A 571 29.10 22.82 -0.97
N ARG A 572 28.50 22.78 -2.15
CA ARG A 572 29.20 22.55 -3.43
C ARG A 572 29.38 23.82 -4.26
N TYR A 573 28.95 24.98 -3.77
CA TYR A 573 29.14 26.26 -4.47
C TYR A 573 30.64 26.56 -4.74
N PRO A 574 31.55 26.36 -3.80
CA PRO A 574 32.98 26.57 -4.06
C PRO A 574 33.52 25.68 -5.19
N LEU A 575 32.98 24.45 -5.31
CA LEU A 575 33.37 23.54 -6.40
C LEU A 575 32.90 24.07 -7.75
N VAL A 576 31.63 24.52 -7.84
CA VAL A 576 31.11 25.10 -9.09
C VAL A 576 31.80 26.38 -9.46
N GLN A 577 32.09 27.25 -8.49
CA GLN A 577 32.90 28.48 -8.70
C GLN A 577 34.29 28.16 -9.27
N ARG A 578 34.94 27.10 -8.76
CA ARG A 578 36.24 26.64 -9.29
C ARG A 578 36.09 26.13 -10.73
N ILE A 579 35.05 25.35 -11.04
CA ILE A 579 34.77 24.87 -12.40
C ILE A 579 34.58 26.07 -13.35
N ALA A 580 33.81 27.09 -12.96
CA ALA A 580 33.56 28.28 -13.74
C ALA A 580 34.89 29.06 -14.01
N ALA A 581 35.71 29.25 -12.96
CA ALA A 581 37.00 29.92 -13.08
C ALA A 581 37.97 29.18 -14.01
N ASP A 582 38.05 27.84 -13.91
CA ASP A 582 38.91 27.01 -14.75
C ASP A 582 38.53 27.06 -16.24
N HIS A 583 37.25 27.38 -16.53
CA HIS A 583 36.75 27.54 -17.88
C HIS A 583 36.57 29.00 -18.31
N GLU A 584 37.13 29.95 -17.52
CA GLU A 584 37.15 31.40 -17.78
C GLU A 584 35.73 32.00 -18.03
N VAL A 585 34.73 31.50 -17.29
CA VAL A 585 33.36 31.99 -17.33
C VAL A 585 32.84 32.34 -15.93
N SER A 586 31.87 33.21 -15.83
CA SER A 586 31.12 33.42 -14.57
C SER A 586 30.20 32.26 -14.27
N VAL A 587 29.80 32.10 -13.00
CA VAL A 587 28.81 31.08 -12.60
C VAL A 587 27.51 31.26 -13.35
N SER A 588 27.06 32.50 -13.57
CA SER A 588 25.84 32.81 -14.33
C SER A 588 25.93 32.39 -15.80
N GLU A 589 27.10 32.53 -16.43
CA GLU A 589 27.36 32.09 -17.80
C GLU A 589 27.54 30.58 -17.93
N LEU A 590 27.92 29.89 -16.85
CA LEU A 590 28.05 28.45 -16.80
C LEU A 590 26.68 27.78 -16.74
N LEU A 591 25.72 28.37 -16.02
CA LEU A 591 24.35 27.88 -15.88
C LEU A 591 23.59 27.88 -17.22
N GLY A 592 23.10 26.71 -17.65
CA GLY A 592 22.39 26.51 -18.91
C GLY A 592 23.29 26.46 -20.15
N ASN A 593 24.62 26.59 -19.99
CA ASN A 593 25.54 26.57 -21.11
C ASN A 593 26.08 25.15 -21.38
N GLU A 594 25.33 24.42 -22.20
CA GLU A 594 25.66 23.02 -22.53
C GLU A 594 27.07 22.90 -23.17
N SER A 595 27.47 23.88 -23.96
CA SER A 595 28.76 23.86 -24.66
C SER A 595 29.97 23.97 -23.73
N VAL A 596 29.83 24.72 -22.64
CA VAL A 596 30.88 24.82 -21.59
C VAL A 596 30.84 23.60 -20.70
N VAL A 597 29.65 23.22 -20.20
CA VAL A 597 29.47 22.08 -19.30
C VAL A 597 29.92 20.76 -19.94
N ALA A 598 29.72 20.59 -21.26
CA ALA A 598 30.19 19.40 -21.98
C ALA A 598 31.71 19.26 -22.04
N ARG A 599 32.45 20.35 -21.86
CA ARG A 599 33.96 20.36 -21.85
C ARG A 599 34.55 20.08 -20.47
N VAL A 600 33.71 20.06 -19.42
CA VAL A 600 34.17 19.82 -18.06
C VAL A 600 34.60 18.36 -17.91
N ASP A 601 35.87 18.14 -17.62
CA ASP A 601 36.40 16.84 -17.27
C ASP A 601 36.12 16.57 -15.76
N SER A 602 35.12 15.75 -15.46
CA SER A 602 34.71 15.46 -14.09
C SER A 602 35.82 14.85 -13.25
N ALA A 603 36.71 14.05 -13.85
CA ALA A 603 37.81 13.40 -13.13
C ALA A 603 38.78 14.40 -12.50
N LYS A 604 38.92 15.62 -13.07
CA LYS A 604 39.76 16.70 -12.52
C LYS A 604 39.25 17.25 -11.18
N TYR A 605 37.94 17.11 -10.92
CA TYR A 605 37.23 17.71 -9.78
C TYR A 605 36.83 16.68 -8.73
N GLU A 606 37.12 15.39 -8.94
CA GLU A 606 36.86 14.35 -7.95
C GLU A 606 37.68 14.58 -6.68
N SER A 607 37.01 14.46 -5.54
CA SER A 607 37.59 14.58 -4.20
C SER A 607 36.80 13.71 -3.22
N ASP A 608 37.33 13.54 -2.01
CA ASP A 608 36.61 12.83 -0.93
C ASP A 608 35.24 13.46 -0.59
N GLU A 609 35.11 14.76 -0.85
CA GLU A 609 33.88 15.51 -0.60
C GLU A 609 32.89 15.45 -1.76
N ALA A 610 33.34 15.37 -3.01
CA ALA A 610 32.54 15.34 -4.21
C ALA A 610 33.07 14.27 -5.18
N GLY A 611 32.55 13.07 -5.04
CA GLY A 611 32.90 11.96 -5.92
C GLY A 611 32.12 11.98 -7.23
N ALA A 612 32.25 10.90 -8.01
CA ALA A 612 31.70 10.79 -9.36
C ALA A 612 30.17 10.99 -9.42
N PHE A 613 29.41 10.49 -8.43
CA PHE A 613 27.95 10.63 -8.40
C PHE A 613 27.51 12.09 -8.19
N THR A 614 28.12 12.78 -7.23
CA THR A 614 27.83 14.20 -6.95
C THR A 614 28.22 15.09 -8.13
N LEU A 615 29.37 14.85 -8.75
CA LEU A 615 29.78 15.59 -9.93
C LEU A 615 28.82 15.38 -11.12
N GLN A 616 28.39 14.15 -11.34
CA GLN A 616 27.42 13.85 -12.40
C GLN A 616 26.10 14.60 -12.18
N ASP A 617 25.60 14.64 -10.95
CA ASP A 617 24.37 15.38 -10.60
C ASP A 617 24.57 16.89 -10.79
N ILE A 618 25.71 17.45 -10.33
CA ILE A 618 26.04 18.87 -10.51
C ILE A 618 26.10 19.23 -11.98
N LEU A 619 26.82 18.47 -12.81
CA LEU A 619 26.93 18.75 -14.24
C LEU A 619 25.58 18.61 -14.97
N ALA A 620 24.74 17.66 -14.56
CA ALA A 620 23.39 17.53 -15.09
C ALA A 620 22.52 18.76 -14.77
N GLU A 621 22.63 19.27 -13.54
CA GLU A 621 21.91 20.46 -13.09
C GLU A 621 22.43 21.74 -13.75
N LEU A 622 23.72 21.87 -13.92
CA LEU A 622 24.33 23.02 -14.62
C LEU A 622 23.90 23.11 -16.10
N ARG A 623 23.65 21.97 -16.76
CA ARG A 623 23.14 21.96 -18.15
C ARG A 623 21.73 22.49 -18.24
N LYS A 624 20.88 22.21 -17.29
CA LYS A 624 19.44 22.57 -17.27
C LYS A 624 19.03 23.00 -15.87
N PRO A 625 19.47 24.18 -15.43
CA PRO A 625 19.24 24.63 -14.07
C PRO A 625 17.76 24.81 -13.78
N GLY A 626 17.34 24.36 -12.60
CA GLY A 626 15.98 24.58 -12.10
C GLY A 626 14.87 23.95 -12.92
N ARG A 627 15.18 23.02 -13.82
CA ARG A 627 14.15 22.37 -14.65
C ARG A 627 13.17 21.60 -13.75
N ASP A 628 11.87 21.83 -13.99
CA ASP A 628 10.83 21.00 -13.40
C ASP A 628 10.94 19.58 -14.01
N PRO A 629 11.14 18.53 -13.18
CA PRO A 629 11.28 17.17 -13.67
C PRO A 629 9.97 16.54 -14.13
N ARG A 630 8.82 17.21 -13.90
CA ARG A 630 7.50 16.75 -14.33
C ARG A 630 7.37 16.87 -15.85
N ALA A 631 6.65 15.91 -16.46
CA ALA A 631 6.43 15.90 -17.92
C ALA A 631 5.59 17.10 -18.37
N ASP A 632 5.67 17.47 -19.66
CA ASP A 632 4.87 18.56 -20.23
C ASP A 632 3.37 18.20 -20.26
N HIS A 633 2.52 19.20 -20.14
CA HIS A 633 1.06 19.02 -20.08
C HIS A 633 0.49 18.58 -21.43
N THR A 634 -0.27 17.48 -21.46
CA THR A 634 -1.02 17.00 -22.62
C THR A 634 -2.52 16.95 -22.32
N THR A 635 -3.36 17.46 -23.24
CA THR A 635 -4.82 17.44 -23.14
C THR A 635 -5.40 16.26 -23.91
N VAL A 636 -6.47 15.63 -23.37
CA VAL A 636 -7.20 14.52 -24.01
C VAL A 636 -8.53 15.01 -24.56
N GLU A 637 -8.81 14.64 -25.80
CA GLU A 637 -10.13 14.80 -26.39
C GLU A 637 -10.86 13.45 -26.38
N PHE A 638 -12.00 13.38 -25.68
CA PHE A 638 -12.88 12.21 -25.70
C PHE A 638 -13.69 12.15 -26.99
N ASP A 639 -14.11 10.93 -27.37
CA ASP A 639 -14.94 10.73 -28.55
C ASP A 639 -16.35 11.31 -28.34
N GLU A 640 -16.76 12.20 -29.25
CA GLU A 640 -18.05 12.90 -29.16
C GLU A 640 -19.27 11.99 -29.37
N SER A 641 -19.08 10.85 -30.00
CA SER A 641 -20.17 9.91 -30.35
C SER A 641 -20.65 9.04 -29.21
N VAL A 642 -19.95 9.04 -28.06
CA VAL A 642 -20.21 8.16 -26.93
C VAL A 642 -20.46 8.96 -25.65
N GLN A 643 -21.68 8.91 -25.13
CA GLN A 643 -22.12 9.65 -23.95
C GLN A 643 -22.66 8.77 -22.85
N GLU A 644 -23.36 7.72 -23.21
CA GLU A 644 -23.99 6.78 -22.29
C GLU A 644 -23.49 5.34 -22.47
N LEU A 645 -23.73 4.52 -21.45
CA LEU A 645 -23.38 3.09 -21.49
C LEU A 645 -24.06 2.36 -22.66
N SER A 646 -25.23 2.82 -23.07
CA SER A 646 -26.00 2.31 -24.19
C SER A 646 -25.36 2.57 -25.56
N ASP A 647 -24.51 3.57 -25.67
CA ASP A 647 -23.83 3.93 -26.93
C ASP A 647 -22.64 3.02 -27.22
N LEU A 648 -22.14 2.34 -26.16
CA LEU A 648 -20.98 1.48 -26.28
C LEU A 648 -21.31 0.18 -26.99
N LYS A 649 -20.52 -0.17 -27.98
CA LYS A 649 -20.60 -1.45 -28.69
C LYS A 649 -19.24 -2.17 -28.62
N PRO A 650 -19.24 -3.50 -28.43
CA PRO A 650 -18.02 -4.28 -28.52
C PRO A 650 -17.30 -4.02 -29.86
N GLY A 651 -15.98 -3.84 -29.81
CA GLY A 651 -15.13 -3.50 -30.95
C GLY A 651 -14.95 -2.00 -31.23
N MET A 652 -15.59 -1.10 -30.49
CA MET A 652 -15.29 0.33 -30.55
C MET A 652 -13.91 0.63 -29.96
N GLN A 653 -13.14 1.50 -30.62
CA GLN A 653 -11.90 2.06 -30.10
C GLN A 653 -12.12 3.52 -29.70
N LEU A 654 -11.88 3.82 -28.44
CA LEU A 654 -12.13 5.13 -27.83
C LEU A 654 -10.86 5.68 -27.19
N ASN A 655 -10.73 7.01 -27.16
CA ASN A 655 -9.73 7.65 -26.32
C ASN A 655 -10.18 7.59 -24.86
N GLY A 656 -9.26 7.31 -23.94
CA GLY A 656 -9.55 7.28 -22.52
C GLY A 656 -8.41 7.81 -21.67
N ILE A 657 -8.73 8.07 -20.41
CA ILE A 657 -7.78 8.49 -19.39
C ILE A 657 -7.77 7.41 -18.29
N VAL A 658 -6.59 6.96 -17.90
CA VAL A 658 -6.45 6.06 -16.76
C VAL A 658 -6.78 6.80 -15.47
N THR A 659 -7.89 6.39 -14.82
CA THR A 659 -8.39 7.02 -13.59
C THR A 659 -7.88 6.33 -12.33
N ASN A 660 -7.56 5.03 -12.42
CA ASN A 660 -7.02 4.26 -11.30
C ASN A 660 -6.27 3.02 -11.81
N VAL A 661 -5.16 2.68 -11.17
CA VAL A 661 -4.41 1.47 -11.44
C VAL A 661 -4.51 0.53 -10.25
N THR A 662 -4.76 -0.75 -10.52
CA THR A 662 -4.89 -1.82 -9.52
C THR A 662 -4.06 -3.03 -9.94
N HIS A 663 -3.79 -3.97 -9.03
CA HIS A 663 -3.03 -5.20 -9.36
C HIS A 663 -3.67 -6.08 -10.43
N PHE A 664 -4.98 -5.97 -10.63
CA PHE A 664 -5.71 -6.78 -11.60
C PHE A 664 -5.98 -6.05 -12.91
N GLY A 665 -5.58 -4.77 -13.02
CA GLY A 665 -5.76 -3.97 -14.23
C GLY A 665 -5.88 -2.48 -13.95
N ALA A 666 -6.26 -1.73 -14.96
CA ALA A 666 -6.47 -0.29 -14.90
C ALA A 666 -7.93 0.07 -15.16
N PHE A 667 -8.45 1.02 -14.42
CA PHE A 667 -9.71 1.69 -14.71
C PHE A 667 -9.44 2.86 -15.65
N VAL A 668 -10.26 2.95 -16.69
CA VAL A 668 -10.10 3.94 -17.76
C VAL A 668 -11.43 4.64 -17.95
N ASP A 669 -11.44 5.95 -17.81
CA ASP A 669 -12.56 6.80 -18.24
C ASP A 669 -12.50 6.94 -19.77
N ILE A 670 -13.51 6.46 -20.43
CA ILE A 670 -13.68 6.48 -21.89
C ILE A 670 -14.78 7.44 -22.36
N GLY A 671 -15.19 8.37 -21.49
CA GLY A 671 -16.21 9.37 -21.81
C GLY A 671 -17.65 8.97 -21.41
N VAL A 672 -17.90 7.80 -20.80
CA VAL A 672 -19.22 7.39 -20.25
C VAL A 672 -19.27 7.51 -18.72
N HIS A 673 -20.46 7.49 -18.12
CA HIS A 673 -20.67 7.66 -16.66
C HIS A 673 -20.03 6.58 -15.76
N GLN A 674 -19.38 5.60 -16.35
CA GLN A 674 -18.78 4.47 -15.66
C GLN A 674 -17.40 4.18 -16.22
N ASP A 675 -16.37 4.12 -15.38
CA ASP A 675 -15.04 3.70 -15.79
C ASP A 675 -15.06 2.25 -16.27
N GLY A 676 -14.41 1.99 -17.39
CA GLY A 676 -14.18 0.63 -17.89
C GLY A 676 -12.94 0.02 -17.24
N LEU A 677 -12.93 -1.30 -17.09
CA LEU A 677 -11.80 -2.05 -16.58
C LEU A 677 -11.03 -2.72 -17.72
N ALA A 678 -9.77 -2.33 -17.88
CA ALA A 678 -8.79 -3.09 -18.66
C ALA A 678 -8.04 -4.04 -17.71
N HIS A 679 -8.35 -5.34 -17.78
CA HIS A 679 -7.70 -6.36 -16.96
C HIS A 679 -6.19 -6.41 -17.26
N VAL A 680 -5.35 -6.82 -16.29
CA VAL A 680 -3.88 -6.88 -16.45
C VAL A 680 -3.43 -7.61 -17.71
N SER A 681 -4.19 -8.61 -18.15
CA SER A 681 -3.95 -9.32 -19.42
C SER A 681 -4.29 -8.49 -20.66
N GLU A 682 -5.00 -7.40 -20.54
CA GLU A 682 -5.47 -6.56 -21.63
C GLU A 682 -4.77 -5.19 -21.67
N LEU A 683 -3.77 -4.94 -20.79
CA LEU A 683 -3.05 -3.67 -20.74
C LEU A 683 -2.02 -3.50 -21.85
N SER A 684 -1.48 -4.60 -22.37
CA SER A 684 -0.42 -4.57 -23.39
C SER A 684 -0.40 -5.87 -24.20
N ASP A 685 0.20 -5.82 -25.39
CA ASP A 685 0.48 -7.00 -26.21
C ASP A 685 1.54 -7.93 -25.61
N ARG A 686 2.37 -7.39 -24.69
CA ARG A 686 3.37 -8.14 -23.93
C ARG A 686 2.77 -8.62 -22.61
N PHE A 687 3.36 -9.67 -22.05
CA PHE A 687 3.00 -10.09 -20.69
C PHE A 687 3.41 -9.01 -19.69
N VAL A 688 2.43 -8.48 -18.99
CA VAL A 688 2.58 -7.48 -17.93
C VAL A 688 2.43 -8.18 -16.59
N LYS A 689 3.43 -8.05 -15.75
CA LYS A 689 3.40 -8.60 -14.39
C LYS A 689 2.80 -7.58 -13.41
N ASP A 690 3.21 -6.34 -13.55
CA ASP A 690 2.72 -5.20 -12.77
C ASP A 690 2.02 -4.20 -13.69
N PRO A 691 0.73 -3.92 -13.51
CA PRO A 691 -0.01 -2.94 -14.30
C PRO A 691 0.66 -1.58 -14.46
N LEU A 692 1.41 -1.13 -13.44
CA LEU A 692 2.14 0.14 -13.45
C LEU A 692 3.35 0.17 -14.41
N GLU A 693 3.83 -1.00 -14.87
CA GLU A 693 4.82 -1.07 -15.94
C GLU A 693 4.22 -0.76 -17.32
N ALA A 694 2.90 -0.87 -17.45
CA ALA A 694 2.20 -0.70 -18.72
C ALA A 694 1.45 0.64 -18.82
N VAL A 695 0.88 1.12 -17.73
CA VAL A 695 0.06 2.34 -17.70
C VAL A 695 0.28 3.15 -16.43
N ALA A 696 0.11 4.47 -16.55
CA ALA A 696 0.21 5.41 -15.44
C ALA A 696 -1.15 6.12 -15.20
N LEU A 697 -1.40 6.53 -13.97
CA LEU A 697 -2.57 7.34 -13.62
C LEU A 697 -2.56 8.66 -14.41
N GLY A 698 -3.71 9.05 -14.99
CA GLY A 698 -3.81 10.22 -15.83
C GLY A 698 -3.26 10.04 -17.25
N GLN A 699 -2.68 8.89 -17.59
CA GLN A 699 -2.19 8.58 -18.91
C GLN A 699 -3.33 8.49 -19.92
N GLN A 700 -3.12 9.12 -21.07
CA GLN A 700 -3.99 8.94 -22.23
C GLN A 700 -3.74 7.57 -22.88
N VAL A 701 -4.81 6.87 -23.16
CA VAL A 701 -4.76 5.53 -23.76
C VAL A 701 -5.84 5.39 -24.82
N LYS A 702 -5.59 4.54 -25.81
CA LYS A 702 -6.65 4.06 -26.72
C LYS A 702 -7.19 2.76 -26.18
N ALA A 703 -8.47 2.72 -25.91
CA ALA A 703 -9.15 1.58 -25.32
C ALA A 703 -10.15 0.95 -26.27
N TRP A 704 -10.08 -0.36 -26.46
CA TRP A 704 -11.08 -1.13 -27.16
C TRP A 704 -12.15 -1.61 -26.20
N VAL A 705 -13.41 -1.45 -26.55
CA VAL A 705 -14.53 -2.02 -25.80
C VAL A 705 -14.63 -3.50 -26.13
N LEU A 706 -14.43 -4.38 -25.14
CA LEU A 706 -14.55 -5.83 -25.28
C LEU A 706 -15.96 -6.31 -25.00
N GLU A 707 -16.54 -5.85 -23.89
CA GLU A 707 -17.86 -6.28 -23.40
C GLU A 707 -18.51 -5.17 -22.59
N VAL A 708 -19.83 -5.06 -22.66
CA VAL A 708 -20.63 -4.12 -21.88
C VAL A 708 -21.74 -4.87 -21.18
N ASP A 709 -21.66 -4.97 -19.85
CA ASP A 709 -22.71 -5.53 -18.98
C ASP A 709 -23.58 -4.38 -18.45
N GLN A 710 -24.73 -4.18 -19.11
CA GLN A 710 -25.66 -3.10 -18.77
C GLN A 710 -26.34 -3.32 -17.40
N GLU A 711 -26.61 -4.58 -17.01
CA GLU A 711 -27.29 -4.90 -15.75
C GLU A 711 -26.37 -4.61 -14.54
N ARG A 712 -25.08 -4.96 -14.66
CA ARG A 712 -24.08 -4.76 -13.61
C ARG A 712 -23.33 -3.45 -13.76
N ARG A 713 -23.60 -2.69 -14.82
CA ARG A 713 -22.89 -1.46 -15.19
C ARG A 713 -21.37 -1.66 -15.23
N ARG A 714 -20.93 -2.69 -15.95
CA ARG A 714 -19.49 -3.02 -16.08
C ARG A 714 -19.10 -2.95 -17.55
N ILE A 715 -17.94 -2.36 -17.80
CA ILE A 715 -17.33 -2.24 -19.13
C ILE A 715 -15.96 -2.94 -19.07
N ALA A 716 -15.78 -3.93 -19.94
CA ALA A 716 -14.48 -4.56 -20.12
C ALA A 716 -13.75 -3.91 -21.30
N LEU A 717 -12.51 -3.51 -21.06
CA LEU A 717 -11.66 -2.80 -22.01
C LEU A 717 -10.38 -3.56 -22.32
N SER A 718 -9.78 -3.26 -23.50
CA SER A 718 -8.42 -3.70 -23.84
C SER A 718 -7.62 -2.51 -24.35
N LEU A 719 -6.38 -2.37 -23.87
CA LEU A 719 -5.40 -1.36 -24.31
C LEU A 719 -4.38 -1.96 -25.28
N ARG A 720 -4.62 -3.18 -25.76
CA ARG A 720 -3.78 -3.84 -26.74
C ARG A 720 -3.92 -3.18 -28.11
N SER A 721 -2.87 -3.27 -28.92
CA SER A 721 -2.89 -2.75 -30.29
C SER A 721 -3.97 -3.43 -31.14
N ASP A 722 -4.18 -4.75 -30.95
CA ASP A 722 -5.25 -5.52 -31.56
C ASP A 722 -5.76 -6.60 -30.58
N PRO A 723 -6.95 -6.43 -29.98
CA PRO A 723 -7.53 -7.40 -29.07
C PRO A 723 -8.00 -8.69 -29.74
N SER A 724 -8.16 -8.71 -31.08
CA SER A 724 -8.58 -9.90 -31.81
C SER A 724 -7.47 -10.94 -32.00
N THR A 725 -6.22 -10.55 -31.85
CA THR A 725 -5.07 -11.45 -31.94
C THR A 725 -4.97 -12.40 -30.73
N PRO A 726 -4.87 -13.74 -30.92
CA PRO A 726 -4.73 -14.70 -29.81
C PRO A 726 -3.46 -14.40 -29.01
N LYS A 727 -3.55 -14.47 -27.68
CA LYS A 727 -2.42 -14.27 -26.76
C LYS A 727 -1.31 -15.29 -27.05
N ARG A 728 -0.10 -14.83 -27.33
CA ARG A 728 1.09 -15.70 -27.36
C ARG A 728 1.29 -16.29 -25.96
N PRO A 729 1.33 -17.63 -25.79
CA PRO A 729 1.66 -18.22 -24.51
C PRO A 729 3.06 -17.74 -24.07
N PRO A 730 3.32 -17.57 -22.75
CA PRO A 730 4.62 -17.16 -22.27
C PRO A 730 5.68 -18.15 -22.76
N SER A 731 6.67 -17.68 -23.51
CA SER A 731 7.80 -18.48 -23.92
C SER A 731 8.52 -18.98 -22.67
N LYS A 732 8.55 -20.30 -22.45
CA LYS A 732 9.40 -20.90 -21.43
C LYS A 732 10.83 -20.50 -21.77
N SER A 733 11.39 -19.57 -21.01
CA SER A 733 12.78 -19.16 -21.11
C SER A 733 13.68 -20.39 -20.92
N GLY A 734 14.32 -20.79 -22.01
CA GLY A 734 15.29 -21.87 -22.02
C GLY A 734 16.48 -21.52 -21.12
N LYS A 735 16.86 -22.48 -20.29
CA LYS A 735 18.15 -22.45 -19.59
C LYS A 735 19.27 -22.32 -20.62
N PRO A 736 20.30 -21.52 -20.40
CA PRO A 736 21.44 -21.47 -21.29
C PRO A 736 22.19 -22.80 -21.26
N LYS A 737 22.19 -23.52 -22.40
CA LYS A 737 23.10 -24.63 -22.60
C LYS A 737 24.51 -24.05 -22.79
N ARG A 738 25.43 -24.44 -21.92
CA ARG A 738 26.89 -24.24 -22.06
C ARG A 738 27.33 -24.79 -23.42
N GLY A 739 27.94 -23.92 -24.20
CA GLY A 739 28.56 -24.29 -25.47
C GLY A 739 29.80 -25.14 -25.27
N VAL A 740 29.84 -26.22 -26.02
CA VAL A 740 31.10 -26.91 -26.36
C VAL A 740 31.32 -26.61 -27.83
N GLN A 741 32.38 -25.85 -28.08
CA GLN A 741 32.93 -25.67 -29.43
C GLN A 741 33.45 -27.02 -29.95
N LYS A 742 33.05 -27.40 -31.12
CA LYS A 742 33.88 -28.21 -32.05
C LYS A 742 33.70 -27.69 -33.48
N ASN A 743 34.84 -27.25 -34.00
CA ASN A 743 35.04 -27.00 -35.42
C ASN A 743 34.82 -28.29 -36.19
N GLU A 744 34.22 -28.21 -37.39
CA GLU A 744 34.85 -28.69 -38.63
C GLU A 744 33.95 -28.45 -39.85
N ARG A 745 34.57 -28.34 -40.97
CA ARG A 745 34.24 -27.80 -42.29
C ARG A 745 33.28 -28.69 -43.14
N PRO A 746 32.86 -28.16 -44.27
CA PRO A 746 31.68 -28.63 -45.02
C PRO A 746 32.04 -29.62 -46.15
N GLU A 747 31.08 -30.48 -46.53
CA GLU A 747 31.06 -31.06 -47.86
C GLU A 747 29.63 -31.41 -48.33
N GLN A 748 29.42 -30.98 -49.50
CA GLN A 748 28.56 -31.17 -50.66
C GLN A 748 27.54 -32.33 -50.69
N ALA A 749 26.37 -31.95 -51.10
CA ALA A 749 25.52 -32.51 -52.19
C ALA A 749 25.31 -34.03 -52.29
N THR A 750 24.06 -34.44 -52.28
CA THR A 750 23.41 -35.00 -53.52
C THR A 750 21.96 -35.48 -53.24
N GLN A 751 21.22 -35.28 -54.29
CA GLN A 751 19.84 -35.58 -54.67
C GLN A 751 19.28 -36.98 -54.43
N ARG A 752 17.94 -37.00 -54.55
CA ARG A 752 16.98 -38.10 -54.89
C ARG A 752 16.40 -38.85 -53.68
N GLY A 753 15.16 -39.11 -53.61
CA GLY A 753 14.02 -39.09 -54.46
C GLY A 753 12.88 -39.85 -53.82
N GLU A 754 11.73 -39.40 -54.13
CA GLU A 754 10.44 -40.08 -54.26
C GLU A 754 10.16 -41.42 -53.54
N LYS A 755 9.06 -41.54 -52.84
CA LYS A 755 7.78 -42.18 -53.20
C LYS A 755 7.00 -42.51 -51.93
N THR A 756 5.81 -42.01 -51.91
CA THR A 756 4.47 -42.65 -52.01
C THR A 756 4.23 -43.83 -51.09
N GLU A 757 3.21 -43.71 -50.35
CA GLU A 757 1.83 -44.17 -50.47
C GLU A 757 1.28 -44.87 -49.19
N HIS A 758 0.08 -44.54 -48.92
CA HIS A 758 -1.11 -45.27 -48.51
C HIS A 758 -1.35 -45.62 -47.08
N SER A 759 -2.41 -44.97 -46.59
CA SER A 759 -3.79 -45.51 -46.35
C SER A 759 -3.86 -46.47 -45.16
N GLU A 760 -4.81 -46.46 -44.33
CA GLU A 760 -6.26 -46.45 -44.27
C GLU A 760 -6.72 -46.30 -42.82
N GLN A 761 -7.68 -45.44 -42.54
CA GLN A 761 -9.09 -45.73 -42.24
C GLN A 761 -9.40 -46.82 -41.19
N LYS A 762 -10.12 -46.41 -40.18
CA LYS A 762 -11.46 -46.87 -39.73
C LYS A 762 -11.70 -46.32 -38.35
N GLN A 763 -12.65 -45.40 -38.16
CA GLN A 763 -14.10 -45.46 -38.07
C GLN A 763 -14.63 -46.31 -36.92
N VAL A 764 -15.57 -45.65 -36.23
CA VAL A 764 -16.89 -46.08 -35.66
C VAL A 764 -16.81 -46.46 -34.18
N GLY A 765 -17.63 -45.96 -33.28
CA GLY A 765 -18.96 -45.38 -33.26
C GLY A 765 -19.34 -45.06 -31.83
N ARG A 766 -20.18 -44.09 -31.64
CA ARG A 766 -21.61 -44.18 -31.19
C ARG A 766 -21.82 -45.02 -29.92
N SER A 767 -22.55 -44.63 -28.93
CA SER A 767 -23.78 -43.85 -28.73
C SER A 767 -24.18 -43.94 -27.28
N GLU A 768 -24.86 -43.02 -26.82
CA GLU A 768 -26.22 -42.79 -26.36
C GLU A 768 -26.41 -42.65 -24.83
N ARG A 769 -26.95 -41.55 -24.48
CA ARG A 769 -28.17 -41.24 -23.72
C ARG A 769 -28.70 -42.28 -22.72
N PHE A 770 -28.92 -41.82 -21.51
CA PHE A 770 -30.21 -42.07 -20.80
C PHE A 770 -30.57 -40.91 -19.87
N GLU A 771 -31.68 -40.26 -20.21
CA GLU A 771 -32.58 -39.50 -19.35
C GLU A 771 -33.51 -40.49 -18.61
N GLN A 772 -33.94 -40.13 -17.43
CA GLN A 772 -35.32 -40.12 -16.90
C GLN A 772 -35.34 -40.02 -15.37
N LYS A 773 -35.87 -38.93 -14.81
CA LYS A 773 -37.26 -38.72 -14.30
C LYS A 773 -37.71 -39.70 -13.23
N PHE A 774 -38.08 -39.15 -12.09
CA PHE A 774 -39.40 -39.23 -11.40
C PHE A 774 -39.26 -38.56 -10.03
N ARG A 775 -39.97 -37.45 -9.80
CA ARG A 775 -41.28 -37.14 -9.27
C ARG A 775 -41.51 -37.53 -7.80
N SER A 776 -41.69 -36.47 -7.03
CA SER A 776 -42.84 -36.04 -6.22
C SER A 776 -43.06 -36.69 -4.87
N GLY A 777 -43.32 -35.83 -3.90
CA GLY A 777 -43.94 -36.16 -2.64
C GLY A 777 -43.86 -35.09 -1.57
N LYS A 778 -44.73 -34.11 -1.60
CA LYS A 778 -45.22 -33.35 -0.42
C LYS A 778 -46.53 -34.05 0.01
N PRO A 779 -47.21 -33.73 1.15
CA PRO A 779 -46.97 -32.78 2.23
C PRO A 779 -47.50 -33.24 3.62
N ARG A 780 -47.52 -32.29 4.57
CA ARG A 780 -48.46 -32.06 5.71
C ARG A 780 -47.77 -32.01 7.06
N THR A 781 -47.90 -30.96 7.77
CA THR A 781 -48.83 -30.11 8.51
C THR A 781 -48.63 -30.23 10.03
N SER A 782 -48.59 -29.03 10.59
CA SER A 782 -49.10 -28.58 11.91
C SER A 782 -48.31 -29.04 13.15
N ASP A 783 -48.01 -28.23 14.11
CA ASP A 783 -48.92 -27.35 14.85
C ASP A 783 -48.16 -26.31 15.71
N LYS A 784 -48.88 -25.26 15.99
CA LYS A 784 -48.69 -24.12 16.86
C LYS A 784 -48.32 -24.43 18.32
N ARG A 785 -47.60 -23.54 18.94
CA ARG A 785 -47.85 -22.83 20.22
C ARG A 785 -46.53 -22.24 20.76
N ALA A 786 -46.43 -21.04 21.03
CA ALA A 786 -47.02 -19.96 21.82
C ALA A 786 -45.89 -19.28 22.63
N HIS A 787 -45.81 -17.97 22.49
CA HIS A 787 -45.02 -17.06 23.34
C HIS A 787 -45.41 -17.13 24.83
N PRO A 788 -44.52 -16.66 25.75
CA PRO A 788 -44.82 -15.36 26.36
C PRO A 788 -43.66 -14.39 26.52
N LYS A 789 -43.94 -13.18 26.22
CA LYS A 789 -43.77 -11.82 26.80
C LYS A 789 -42.70 -11.57 27.88
N SER A 790 -41.87 -10.56 27.49
CA SER A 790 -41.59 -9.30 28.20
C SER A 790 -40.97 -9.29 29.59
N GLY A 791 -39.83 -8.65 29.65
CA GLY A 791 -39.25 -8.04 30.87
C GLY A 791 -38.34 -6.88 30.49
N LYS A 792 -38.88 -5.65 30.65
CA LYS A 792 -38.14 -4.40 30.62
C LYS A 792 -37.15 -4.36 31.80
N PHE A 793 -35.93 -3.97 31.56
CA PHE A 793 -35.11 -3.32 32.59
C PHE A 793 -34.37 -2.10 32.02
N THR A 794 -34.46 -1.07 32.80
CA THR A 794 -34.12 0.31 32.62
C THR A 794 -32.61 0.57 32.55
N SER A 795 -32.31 1.62 31.81
CA SER A 795 -31.02 2.30 31.66
C SER A 795 -30.42 2.82 32.96
N GLU A 796 -29.16 2.55 33.21
CA GLU A 796 -28.32 3.46 34.00
C GLU A 796 -27.05 3.80 33.24
N LYS A 797 -26.84 5.11 33.07
CA LYS A 797 -25.63 5.76 32.57
C LYS A 797 -24.51 5.56 33.56
N ARG A 798 -23.35 5.17 33.08
CA ARG A 798 -22.06 5.63 33.64
C ARG A 798 -21.10 5.93 32.53
N SER A 799 -20.73 7.19 32.47
CA SER A 799 -19.63 7.82 31.78
C SER A 799 -18.27 7.34 32.32
N ASP A 800 -17.31 7.23 31.44
CA ASP A 800 -15.93 7.73 31.47
C ASP A 800 -14.99 6.77 30.79
N THR A 801 -14.65 7.10 29.56
CA THR A 801 -13.43 6.64 28.91
C THR A 801 -12.49 7.82 28.75
N PRO A 802 -11.23 7.74 29.22
CA PRO A 802 -10.26 8.79 28.98
C PRO A 802 -9.75 8.73 27.53
N LYS A 803 -9.74 9.89 26.90
CA LYS A 803 -9.08 10.15 25.62
C LYS A 803 -7.57 9.99 25.80
N ALA A 804 -6.97 9.07 25.06
CA ALA A 804 -5.53 9.00 24.87
C ALA A 804 -5.11 10.02 23.80
N THR A 805 -4.59 11.15 24.26
CA THR A 805 -3.73 12.06 23.50
C THR A 805 -2.34 11.94 24.13
N GLY A 806 -1.47 11.12 23.56
CA GLY A 806 -0.09 10.95 23.97
C GLY A 806 0.81 11.09 22.75
N ASP A 807 1.65 12.11 22.78
CA ASP A 807 2.71 12.38 21.83
C ASP A 807 3.80 11.31 22.00
N PHE A 808 4.18 10.63 20.92
CA PHE A 808 5.10 9.48 20.90
C PHE A 808 6.50 9.79 21.47
N GLN A 809 6.93 11.07 21.46
CA GLN A 809 8.19 11.50 22.07
C GLN A 809 8.14 11.52 23.59
N THR A 810 6.98 11.78 24.16
CA THR A 810 6.79 11.80 25.63
C THR A 810 6.77 10.38 26.22
N ASP A 811 6.25 9.42 25.47
CA ASP A 811 6.22 8.00 25.88
C ASP A 811 7.60 7.35 25.83
N LEU A 812 8.43 7.72 24.85
CA LEU A 812 9.81 7.22 24.74
C LEU A 812 10.71 7.77 25.88
N ALA A 813 10.58 9.05 26.21
CA ALA A 813 11.29 9.68 27.33
C ALA A 813 10.90 9.05 28.68
N THR A 814 9.63 8.74 28.88
CA THR A 814 9.13 8.10 30.11
C THR A 814 9.56 6.63 30.22
N LEU A 815 9.72 5.93 29.09
CA LEU A 815 10.29 4.58 29.04
C LEU A 815 11.81 4.59 29.34
N MET A 816 12.53 5.59 28.87
CA MET A 816 13.96 5.73 29.13
C MET A 816 14.29 6.14 30.56
N GLU A 817 13.45 6.96 31.21
CA GLU A 817 13.60 7.27 32.65
C GLU A 817 13.36 6.06 33.56
N LYS A 818 12.46 5.15 33.18
CA LYS A 818 12.22 3.91 33.92
C LYS A 818 13.34 2.88 33.74
N PHE A 819 14.13 2.96 32.68
CA PHE A 819 15.28 2.09 32.45
C PHE A 819 16.54 2.52 33.23
N ASN A 820 16.67 3.80 33.59
CA ASN A 820 17.82 4.32 34.34
C ASN A 820 17.65 4.24 35.87
N GLN A 821 16.54 3.68 36.37
CA GLN A 821 16.28 3.54 37.81
C GLN A 821 16.29 2.08 38.31
N ASN A 822 16.73 1.10 37.46
CA ASN A 822 16.94 -0.29 37.91
C ASN A 822 18.34 -0.77 37.56
#